data_6bf50a0c40c0d126670c34bcdf301973
#
_entry.id   6bf50a0c40c0d126670c34bcdf301973
#
_cell.length_a   1.000
_cell.length_b   1.000
_cell.length_c   1.000
_cell.angle_alpha   90.00
_cell.angle_beta   90.00
_cell.angle_gamma   90.00
#
_symmetry.space_group_name_H-M   'P 1'
#
loop_
_entity.id
_entity.type
_entity.pdbx_description
1 polymer ?
#
loop_
_entity_poly.entity_id
_entity_poly.type
_entity_poly.pdbx_seq_one_letter_code
_entity_poly.pdbx_strand_id
1 'polypeptide(L)'
;MQKLNSGALDRILLFVYILSLSTNAIAQNKNNSKETYLLPPHGNYVYGRVIEKLSKEPMVGVTIRLDGHSTGVITDINGCYVLTLPEKGGLVIYSYIGFETRKIKVTSRQKVDVQMVEATESIQEVIVTGYNSIQKESFTGNTTKIEKEDLLKVNPNNLISAIQTFDPSFRIQENLAAGSDPNSLPQFVLRGQTGIGETTLGQTSTSSISREVLSGNSNLPIFILDGFEVDVEKIYDLDMNSIHSINILKDAAATAMYGSRAANGVIVIERRAPEAGKFRVQYSGVLSAELPDLSSYNLMNAREKLETERLAGLYDSNTPEIDPYTNGYYQRLNNVLTGVDTYWLSQGLRTALNHKHSVFIDGGENDVRWGVELGFRGTEGVMKHSSRKNANAAFYVDYRIGGLQIKNKVTYTYNKSTDVPFNSFSDYSHLLPYMRLYDENGDYVRRLEKFDGASGTQVNPLYEINFYNSFDHSGYDEVTDDLSLNWRITDGLRLRGQFSVLMRNSTGDLYKDPASASYSASTGNINGEKTESTQKRTVIDGSLSLMYNNTFKGHNLNICLSSNMRQTQSTASETRYRGFPGGDLVSSNYAAEVYGKPSSSDNTTRLVGALLTSNYTYNNIYLADLTGRIDGSSEFGSDKRWSMFWSTGAGINIHNYDFMKSNELFSMLKFRVSYGLTGKTNFSLYSAKDMYQLQTDSWYPTGYGVFLYQMGNPNLKWERKYTLDYGVEIGLWYDKIYLKASAYDERTIDLITDYTIPSSTGFTSYKENMGKVKNTGVELELRARLYSDRNWLFQLYGSFARNKNTIIEISQAMRDYNKRVEELFSGYNPESSSDSKYAKTYLKYYEGASLTSIYGMKSLGISPTNGKEIYLRRNGDVTDV
;
A
#
# COMPACT_ATOMS: atom_id res chain seq x y z
N MET A 1 -4.48 -1.26 -35.20
CA MET A 1 -3.76 0.01 -35.39
C MET A 1 -4.76 1.08 -35.82
N GLN A 2 -5.56 1.61 -34.91
CA GLN A 2 -6.41 2.78 -35.19
C GLN A 2 -6.49 3.64 -33.95
N LYS A 3 -6.09 4.91 -34.13
CA LYS A 3 -6.23 6.06 -33.25
C LYS A 3 -5.59 5.97 -31.86
N LEU A 4 -4.28 6.15 -31.79
CA LEU A 4 -3.70 6.88 -30.68
C LEU A 4 -4.32 8.29 -30.67
N ASN A 5 -5.00 8.63 -29.60
CA ASN A 5 -5.63 9.93 -29.41
C ASN A 5 -4.59 11.03 -29.63
N SER A 6 -4.83 11.98 -30.52
CA SER A 6 -3.92 13.09 -30.88
C SER A 6 -3.38 13.82 -29.64
N GLY A 7 -4.15 13.89 -28.58
CA GLY A 7 -3.75 14.50 -27.32
C GLY A 7 -2.64 13.78 -26.55
N ALA A 8 -2.46 12.47 -26.74
CA ALA A 8 -1.37 11.73 -26.10
C ALA A 8 -0.05 11.94 -26.85
N LEU A 9 -0.13 12.04 -28.17
CA LEU A 9 1.05 12.31 -29.01
C LEU A 9 1.57 13.74 -28.80
N ASP A 10 0.68 14.72 -28.67
CA ASP A 10 1.05 16.11 -28.38
C ASP A 10 1.68 16.26 -26.99
N ARG A 11 1.24 15.49 -26.01
CA ARG A 11 1.84 15.45 -24.66
C ARG A 11 3.21 14.77 -24.66
N ILE A 12 3.40 13.72 -25.46
CA ILE A 12 4.70 13.07 -25.64
C ILE A 12 5.67 14.00 -26.38
N LEU A 13 5.20 14.72 -27.41
CA LEU A 13 5.99 15.70 -28.14
C LEU A 13 6.37 16.90 -27.27
N LEU A 14 5.47 17.38 -26.41
CA LEU A 14 5.76 18.41 -25.42
C LEU A 14 6.81 17.94 -24.41
N PHE A 15 6.71 16.69 -23.98
CA PHE A 15 7.68 16.04 -23.09
C PHE A 15 9.08 15.95 -23.74
N VAL A 16 9.14 15.51 -24.99
CA VAL A 16 10.39 15.45 -25.78
C VAL A 16 10.95 16.85 -26.03
N TYR A 17 10.10 17.86 -26.27
CA TYR A 17 10.51 19.25 -26.48
C TYR A 17 11.07 19.90 -25.18
N ILE A 18 10.46 19.66 -24.05
CA ILE A 18 11.00 20.07 -22.72
C ILE A 18 12.34 19.38 -22.46
N LEU A 19 12.48 18.09 -22.82
CA LEU A 19 13.74 17.36 -22.78
C LEU A 19 14.84 18.02 -23.64
N SER A 20 14.50 18.44 -24.85
CA SER A 20 15.46 19.07 -25.78
C SER A 20 15.95 20.45 -25.32
N LEU A 21 15.11 21.18 -24.58
CA LEU A 21 15.49 22.46 -23.98
C LEU A 21 16.46 22.30 -22.80
N SER A 22 16.28 21.24 -21.99
CA SER A 22 17.18 20.94 -20.88
C SER A 22 18.56 20.44 -21.34
N THR A 23 18.64 19.71 -22.45
CA THR A 23 19.90 19.21 -22.99
C THR A 23 20.74 20.29 -23.66
N ASN A 24 20.14 21.31 -24.28
CA ASN A 24 20.87 22.41 -24.89
C ASN A 24 21.48 23.41 -23.88
N ALA A 25 20.94 23.51 -22.67
CA ALA A 25 21.52 24.31 -21.60
C ALA A 25 22.74 23.64 -20.92
N ILE A 26 22.87 22.32 -21.04
CA ILE A 26 23.93 21.52 -20.39
C ILE A 26 25.17 21.34 -21.30
N ALA A 27 24.98 21.43 -22.63
CA ALA A 27 26.06 21.13 -23.60
C ALA A 27 27.13 22.24 -23.77
N GLN A 28 26.98 23.39 -23.13
CA GLN A 28 27.91 24.53 -23.39
C GLN A 28 29.06 24.72 -22.39
N ASN A 29 29.21 23.86 -21.37
CA ASN A 29 30.30 24.01 -20.40
C ASN A 29 31.25 22.79 -20.38
N LYS A 30 31.91 22.50 -21.50
CA LYS A 30 33.08 21.62 -21.53
C LYS A 30 34.29 22.44 -21.10
N ASN A 31 34.50 22.63 -19.83
CA ASN A 31 35.82 22.95 -19.31
C ASN A 31 36.28 21.81 -18.39
N ASN A 32 37.42 21.21 -18.78
CA ASN A 32 38.18 20.24 -18.05
C ASN A 32 38.11 20.48 -16.54
N SER A 33 37.37 19.65 -15.80
CA SER A 33 37.47 19.61 -14.34
C SER A 33 38.84 18.99 -14.01
N LYS A 34 39.87 19.84 -13.93
CA LYS A 34 41.12 19.46 -13.26
C LYS A 34 40.77 19.10 -11.84
N GLU A 35 41.21 17.91 -11.40
CA GLU A 35 41.17 17.53 -9.97
C GLU A 35 41.71 18.71 -9.15
N THR A 36 40.85 19.46 -8.50
CA THR A 36 41.27 20.65 -7.77
C THR A 36 41.37 20.29 -6.30
N TYR A 37 42.59 20.00 -5.86
CA TYR A 37 42.89 19.82 -4.45
C TYR A 37 43.20 21.18 -3.83
N LEU A 38 42.46 21.60 -2.82
CA LEU A 38 42.82 22.76 -2.00
C LEU A 38 43.95 22.35 -1.08
N LEU A 39 45.18 22.39 -1.58
CA LEU A 39 46.37 22.02 -0.81
C LEU A 39 46.77 23.14 0.14
N PRO A 40 47.08 22.84 1.41
CA PRO A 40 47.58 23.83 2.36
C PRO A 40 48.93 24.39 1.84
N PRO A 41 49.14 25.73 1.93
CA PRO A 41 50.37 26.36 1.43
C PRO A 41 51.62 25.95 2.23
N HIS A 42 51.44 25.57 3.51
CA HIS A 42 52.48 25.11 4.41
C HIS A 42 52.02 23.88 5.21
N GLY A 43 52.92 22.93 5.49
CA GLY A 43 52.66 21.73 6.30
C GLY A 43 52.79 20.42 5.52
N ASN A 44 52.66 19.36 6.25
CA ASN A 44 52.68 17.99 5.73
C ASN A 44 51.28 17.47 5.50
N TYR A 45 50.99 16.93 4.31
CA TYR A 45 49.69 16.44 3.96
C TYR A 45 49.76 15.26 2.98
N VAL A 46 48.75 14.43 2.97
CA VAL A 46 48.44 13.46 1.92
C VAL A 46 47.16 13.84 1.23
N TYR A 47 47.10 13.65 -0.08
CA TYR A 47 45.91 13.96 -0.87
C TYR A 47 45.73 12.90 -1.96
N GLY A 48 44.53 12.77 -2.46
CA GLY A 48 44.25 11.80 -3.50
C GLY A 48 42.74 11.61 -3.69
N ARG A 49 42.41 10.57 -4.41
CA ARG A 49 41.03 10.22 -4.73
C ARG A 49 40.73 8.81 -4.25
N VAL A 50 39.54 8.62 -3.68
CA VAL A 50 39.01 7.30 -3.32
C VAL A 50 37.94 6.92 -4.31
N ILE A 51 38.12 5.74 -4.90
CA ILE A 51 37.17 5.16 -5.87
C ILE A 51 36.81 3.75 -5.46
N GLU A 52 35.64 3.29 -5.86
CA GLU A 52 35.27 1.90 -5.77
C GLU A 52 36.05 1.07 -6.82
N LYS A 53 36.49 -0.15 -6.42
CA LYS A 53 37.33 -0.99 -7.28
C LYS A 53 36.59 -1.52 -8.51
N LEU A 54 35.31 -1.88 -8.39
CA LEU A 54 34.52 -2.48 -9.47
C LEU A 54 33.94 -1.42 -10.40
N SER A 55 33.20 -0.45 -9.89
CA SER A 55 32.51 0.57 -10.67
C SER A 55 33.44 1.68 -11.15
N LYS A 56 34.62 1.82 -10.53
CA LYS A 56 35.55 2.95 -10.70
C LYS A 56 34.96 4.31 -10.35
N GLU A 57 33.86 4.32 -9.61
CA GLU A 57 33.18 5.53 -9.19
C GLU A 57 33.90 6.23 -8.02
N PRO A 58 33.86 7.57 -7.97
CA PRO A 58 34.33 8.31 -6.81
C PRO A 58 33.48 8.04 -5.59
N MET A 59 34.08 7.71 -4.49
CA MET A 59 33.40 7.45 -3.24
C MET A 59 33.32 8.71 -2.39
N VAL A 60 32.10 9.18 -2.18
CA VAL A 60 31.78 10.37 -1.36
C VAL A 60 31.60 9.99 0.09
N GLY A 61 32.20 10.74 1.01
CA GLY A 61 32.00 10.52 2.44
C GLY A 61 32.84 9.41 3.04
N VAL A 62 33.87 8.90 2.32
CA VAL A 62 34.88 7.98 2.90
C VAL A 62 35.59 8.69 4.02
N THR A 63 35.59 8.10 5.21
CA THR A 63 36.31 8.64 6.37
C THR A 63 37.78 8.28 6.25
N ILE A 64 38.66 9.32 6.33
CA ILE A 64 40.11 9.20 6.24
C ILE A 64 40.71 9.78 7.49
N ARG A 65 41.40 8.96 8.27
CA ARG A 65 42.03 9.38 9.54
C ARG A 65 43.44 8.80 9.72
N LEU A 66 44.24 9.49 10.49
CA LEU A 66 45.53 8.96 10.94
C LEU A 66 45.30 7.97 12.10
N ASP A 67 45.98 6.85 12.08
CA ASP A 67 45.90 5.83 13.15
C ASP A 67 46.31 6.45 14.50
N GLY A 68 45.51 6.18 15.54
CA GLY A 68 45.68 6.77 16.86
C GLY A 68 45.18 8.21 17.03
N HIS A 69 44.60 8.85 16.00
CA HIS A 69 44.02 10.19 16.06
C HIS A 69 42.49 10.12 15.84
N SER A 70 41.78 10.94 16.63
CA SER A 70 40.30 11.01 16.54
C SER A 70 39.79 11.97 15.45
N THR A 71 40.64 12.83 14.92
CA THR A 71 40.30 13.78 13.85
C THR A 71 40.68 13.21 12.50
N GLY A 72 39.79 13.33 11.51
CA GLY A 72 39.98 12.90 10.14
C GLY A 72 39.31 13.84 9.16
N VAL A 73 39.36 13.53 7.89
CA VAL A 73 38.64 14.18 6.79
C VAL A 73 37.74 13.17 6.09
N ILE A 74 36.76 13.65 5.36
CA ILE A 74 35.94 12.80 4.49
C ILE A 74 36.14 13.21 3.03
N THR A 75 36.00 12.25 2.12
CA THR A 75 36.04 12.51 0.69
C THR A 75 34.90 13.40 0.23
N ASP A 76 35.21 14.29 -0.69
CA ASP A 76 34.23 15.15 -1.35
C ASP A 76 33.37 14.38 -2.38
N ILE A 77 32.50 15.10 -3.08
CA ILE A 77 31.60 14.57 -4.13
C ILE A 77 32.37 13.91 -5.30
N ASN A 78 33.61 14.27 -5.54
CA ASN A 78 34.50 13.67 -6.55
C ASN A 78 35.40 12.58 -5.96
N GLY A 79 35.20 12.18 -4.70
CA GLY A 79 36.02 11.22 -3.99
C GLY A 79 37.38 11.77 -3.58
N CYS A 80 37.63 13.10 -3.72
CA CYS A 80 38.91 13.72 -3.40
C CYS A 80 39.05 14.05 -1.92
N TYR A 81 40.25 13.99 -1.40
CA TYR A 81 40.57 14.30 0.00
C TYR A 81 41.91 14.97 0.15
N VAL A 82 42.09 15.72 1.23
CA VAL A 82 43.37 16.25 1.71
C VAL A 82 43.42 16.09 3.23
N LEU A 83 44.37 15.29 3.74
CA LEU A 83 44.59 15.05 5.15
C LEU A 83 45.93 15.62 5.61
N THR A 84 45.92 16.46 6.63
CA THR A 84 47.14 16.97 7.25
C THR A 84 47.83 15.89 8.09
N LEU A 85 49.17 15.79 7.95
CA LEU A 85 49.98 14.73 8.58
C LEU A 85 50.99 15.34 9.53
N PRO A 86 51.47 14.56 10.55
CA PRO A 86 52.70 14.91 11.31
C PRO A 86 53.94 14.87 10.43
N GLU A 87 55.06 15.45 10.89
CA GLU A 87 56.34 15.51 10.14
C GLU A 87 56.87 14.17 9.69
N LYS A 88 56.63 13.09 10.46
CA LYS A 88 57.11 11.75 10.16
C LYS A 88 56.20 10.91 9.30
N GLY A 89 55.08 11.51 8.80
CA GLY A 89 54.02 10.74 8.12
C GLY A 89 53.27 9.86 9.13
N GLY A 90 52.62 8.80 8.64
CA GLY A 90 51.88 7.86 9.48
C GLY A 90 51.06 6.82 8.74
N LEU A 91 50.34 6.03 9.49
CA LEU A 91 49.40 5.04 8.96
C LEU A 91 48.03 5.70 8.81
N VAL A 92 47.57 5.85 7.57
CA VAL A 92 46.27 6.45 7.28
C VAL A 92 45.24 5.34 7.06
N ILE A 93 44.10 5.49 7.71
CA ILE A 93 42.98 4.56 7.67
C ILE A 93 41.88 5.17 6.80
N TYR A 94 41.48 4.44 5.78
CA TYR A 94 40.35 4.74 4.88
C TYR A 94 39.21 3.79 5.25
N SER A 95 38.09 4.34 5.69
CA SER A 95 36.91 3.51 6.08
C SER A 95 35.64 4.09 5.46
N TYR A 96 34.80 3.19 4.96
CA TYR A 96 33.49 3.52 4.42
C TYR A 96 32.53 2.36 4.72
N ILE A 97 31.27 2.68 4.94
CA ILE A 97 30.25 1.67 5.26
C ILE A 97 30.08 0.71 4.08
N GLY A 98 30.16 -0.59 4.35
CA GLY A 98 30.06 -1.63 3.32
C GLY A 98 31.36 -1.90 2.57
N PHE A 99 32.48 -1.31 2.96
CA PHE A 99 33.79 -1.50 2.29
C PHE A 99 34.88 -1.92 3.27
N GLU A 100 35.83 -2.72 2.78
CA GLU A 100 37.01 -3.09 3.53
C GLU A 100 37.80 -1.86 3.98
N THR A 101 38.09 -1.78 5.27
CA THR A 101 38.97 -0.71 5.80
C THR A 101 40.39 -0.88 5.25
N ARG A 102 40.91 0.14 4.56
CA ARG A 102 42.25 0.16 4.03
C ARG A 102 43.17 0.96 4.95
N LYS A 103 44.33 0.37 5.29
CA LYS A 103 45.39 1.03 6.06
C LYS A 103 46.61 1.19 5.16
N ILE A 104 47.04 2.43 4.93
CA ILE A 104 48.15 2.75 4.03
C ILE A 104 49.15 3.61 4.80
N LYS A 105 50.39 3.20 4.82
CA LYS A 105 51.51 3.98 5.40
C LYS A 105 51.91 5.06 4.41
N VAL A 106 51.81 6.33 4.81
CA VAL A 106 52.04 7.48 3.93
C VAL A 106 53.18 8.36 4.48
N THR A 107 53.85 9.01 3.57
CA THR A 107 54.87 10.01 3.85
C THR A 107 54.33 11.43 3.50
N SER A 108 55.04 12.46 3.92
CA SER A 108 54.61 13.85 3.66
C SER A 108 54.53 14.18 2.16
N ARG A 109 53.54 14.98 1.76
CA ARG A 109 53.30 15.53 0.42
C ARG A 109 53.15 14.48 -0.68
N GLN A 110 52.49 13.37 -0.36
CA GLN A 110 52.26 12.26 -1.28
C GLN A 110 50.82 12.27 -1.82
N LYS A 111 50.66 12.04 -3.15
CA LYS A 111 49.34 11.68 -3.73
C LYS A 111 49.11 10.19 -3.54
N VAL A 112 47.98 9.83 -2.95
CA VAL A 112 47.58 8.45 -2.72
C VAL A 112 46.14 8.25 -3.19
N ASP A 113 45.99 7.63 -4.34
CA ASP A 113 44.68 7.21 -4.84
C ASP A 113 44.36 5.82 -4.29
N VAL A 114 43.16 5.68 -3.71
CA VAL A 114 42.74 4.47 -3.00
C VAL A 114 41.57 3.83 -3.70
N GLN A 115 41.67 2.51 -3.93
CA GLN A 115 40.55 1.69 -4.39
C GLN A 115 39.98 0.93 -3.19
N MET A 116 38.74 1.27 -2.84
CA MET A 116 38.01 0.53 -1.83
C MET A 116 37.37 -0.72 -2.47
N VAL A 117 37.38 -1.80 -1.73
CA VAL A 117 36.77 -3.07 -2.12
C VAL A 117 35.55 -3.26 -1.24
N GLU A 118 34.42 -3.61 -1.82
CA GLU A 118 33.26 -4.03 -1.03
C GLU A 118 33.65 -5.14 -0.08
N ALA A 119 33.29 -4.98 1.20
CA ALA A 119 33.56 -6.01 2.20
C ALA A 119 32.66 -7.21 1.90
N THR A 120 33.25 -8.32 1.50
CA THR A 120 32.56 -9.59 1.32
C THR A 120 32.09 -10.19 2.65
N GLU A 121 32.53 -9.63 3.78
CA GLU A 121 32.17 -10.03 5.12
C GLU A 121 31.72 -8.80 5.92
N SER A 122 30.44 -8.73 6.24
CA SER A 122 29.68 -7.67 6.93
C SER A 122 29.46 -6.38 6.13
N ILE A 123 28.50 -6.41 5.25
CA ILE A 123 27.82 -5.17 4.79
C ILE A 123 27.19 -4.53 6.01
N GLN A 124 27.71 -3.38 6.47
CA GLN A 124 27.00 -2.58 7.47
C GLN A 124 25.71 -2.07 6.85
N GLU A 125 24.64 -2.75 7.15
CA GLU A 125 23.32 -2.48 6.58
C GLU A 125 22.87 -1.07 6.97
N VAL A 126 22.55 -0.25 5.98
CA VAL A 126 22.02 1.10 6.17
C VAL A 126 20.50 1.06 6.04
N ILE A 127 19.81 1.63 7.00
CA ILE A 127 18.36 1.81 6.99
C ILE A 127 18.06 3.19 6.46
N VAL A 128 17.26 3.27 5.42
CA VAL A 128 16.76 4.52 4.88
C VAL A 128 15.38 4.78 5.45
N THR A 129 15.27 5.86 6.20
CA THR A 129 14.02 6.26 6.86
C THR A 129 13.23 7.29 6.05
N GLY A 130 13.70 7.66 4.84
CA GLY A 130 13.14 8.72 4.01
C GLY A 130 13.62 10.14 4.37
N TYR A 131 13.81 10.44 5.65
CA TYR A 131 14.40 11.69 6.12
C TYR A 131 15.91 11.59 6.32
N ASN A 132 16.37 10.45 6.80
CA ASN A 132 17.79 10.20 7.08
C ASN A 132 18.17 8.76 6.71
N SER A 133 19.46 8.52 6.56
CA SER A 133 20.06 7.19 6.37
C SER A 133 20.93 6.90 7.60
N ILE A 134 20.61 5.84 8.33
CA ILE A 134 21.20 5.50 9.63
C ILE A 134 21.77 4.08 9.54
N GLN A 135 22.93 3.85 10.16
CA GLN A 135 23.47 2.49 10.28
C GLN A 135 22.52 1.63 11.12
N LYS A 136 22.21 0.41 10.66
CA LYS A 136 21.34 -0.53 11.36
C LYS A 136 21.82 -0.81 12.78
N GLU A 137 23.11 -0.93 12.96
CA GLU A 137 23.72 -1.14 14.29
C GLU A 137 23.47 0.00 15.26
N SER A 138 23.41 1.25 14.78
CA SER A 138 23.22 2.44 15.62
C SER A 138 21.75 2.78 15.86
N PHE A 139 20.81 2.17 15.14
CA PHE A 139 19.39 2.51 15.19
C PHE A 139 18.62 1.59 16.14
N THR A 140 17.79 2.15 17.00
CA THR A 140 16.99 1.40 17.98
C THR A 140 15.62 0.98 17.47
N GLY A 141 15.19 1.48 16.32
CA GLY A 141 13.88 1.16 15.74
C GLY A 141 13.80 -0.23 15.13
N ASN A 142 12.57 -0.77 15.09
CA ASN A 142 12.26 -2.05 14.45
C ASN A 142 12.04 -1.87 12.94
N THR A 143 12.97 -2.37 12.15
CA THR A 143 12.93 -2.24 10.68
C THR A 143 13.23 -3.56 10.01
N THR A 144 12.61 -3.80 8.85
CA THR A 144 12.95 -4.91 7.95
C THR A 144 13.37 -4.31 6.61
N LYS A 145 14.60 -4.60 6.18
CA LYS A 145 15.12 -4.19 4.88
C LYS A 145 15.05 -5.35 3.91
N ILE A 146 14.59 -5.08 2.70
CA ILE A 146 14.47 -6.06 1.61
C ILE A 146 15.17 -5.45 0.38
N GLU A 147 16.17 -6.18 -0.13
CA GLU A 147 16.91 -5.77 -1.32
C GLU A 147 16.16 -6.21 -2.60
N LYS A 148 16.42 -5.52 -3.70
CA LYS A 148 15.82 -5.81 -5.01
C LYS A 148 15.99 -7.27 -5.43
N GLU A 149 17.19 -7.81 -5.26
CA GLU A 149 17.55 -9.17 -5.67
C GLU A 149 16.69 -10.21 -4.97
N ASP A 150 16.36 -9.98 -3.71
CA ASP A 150 15.52 -10.88 -2.91
C ASP A 150 14.06 -10.78 -3.34
N LEU A 151 13.56 -9.57 -3.59
CA LEU A 151 12.20 -9.34 -4.11
C LEU A 151 11.96 -10.09 -5.42
N LEU A 152 12.90 -9.96 -6.37
CA LEU A 152 12.77 -10.57 -7.70
C LEU A 152 12.83 -12.10 -7.67
N LYS A 153 13.52 -12.71 -6.67
CA LYS A 153 13.56 -14.17 -6.48
C LYS A 153 12.22 -14.74 -6.03
N VAL A 154 11.45 -13.97 -5.24
CA VAL A 154 10.20 -14.44 -4.64
C VAL A 154 9.01 -14.24 -5.58
N ASN A 155 8.80 -13.00 -6.03
CA ASN A 155 7.68 -12.69 -6.93
C ASN A 155 8.01 -11.46 -7.80
N PRO A 156 8.39 -11.65 -9.06
CA PRO A 156 8.75 -10.54 -9.95
C PRO A 156 7.55 -9.70 -10.42
N ASN A 157 6.32 -10.12 -10.17
CA ASN A 157 5.11 -9.51 -10.71
C ASN A 157 4.34 -8.65 -9.70
N ASN A 158 4.36 -9.03 -8.41
CA ASN A 158 3.54 -8.38 -7.39
C ASN A 158 4.37 -8.00 -6.17
N LEU A 159 4.62 -6.69 -6.02
CA LEU A 159 5.41 -6.14 -4.93
C LEU A 159 4.77 -6.37 -3.56
N ILE A 160 3.45 -6.19 -3.45
CA ILE A 160 2.71 -6.32 -2.19
C ILE A 160 2.80 -7.76 -1.68
N SER A 161 2.64 -8.74 -2.58
CA SER A 161 2.80 -10.15 -2.26
C SER A 161 4.25 -10.52 -1.90
N ALA A 162 5.23 -9.92 -2.57
CA ALA A 162 6.64 -10.12 -2.23
C ALA A 162 6.98 -9.60 -0.83
N ILE A 163 6.46 -8.44 -0.43
CA ILE A 163 6.65 -7.87 0.92
C ILE A 163 6.13 -8.84 1.99
N GLN A 164 4.96 -9.44 1.80
CA GLN A 164 4.35 -10.38 2.76
C GLN A 164 5.25 -11.59 3.04
N THR A 165 6.00 -12.05 2.05
CA THR A 165 6.92 -13.19 2.22
C THR A 165 8.07 -12.86 3.18
N PHE A 166 8.59 -11.62 3.13
CA PHE A 166 9.71 -11.19 3.97
C PHE A 166 9.27 -10.66 5.34
N ASP A 167 8.03 -10.16 5.43
CA ASP A 167 7.50 -9.60 6.66
C ASP A 167 6.14 -10.23 7.03
N PRO A 168 6.10 -11.18 7.97
CA PRO A 168 4.88 -11.90 8.34
C PRO A 168 3.90 -11.03 9.13
N SER A 169 4.32 -9.86 9.60
CA SER A 169 3.42 -8.86 10.22
C SER A 169 2.63 -8.08 9.19
N PHE A 170 3.08 -8.08 7.92
CA PHE A 170 2.36 -7.54 6.78
C PHE A 170 1.43 -8.63 6.22
N ARG A 171 0.11 -8.45 6.35
CA ARG A 171 -0.88 -9.45 5.98
C ARG A 171 -1.84 -8.89 4.94
N ILE A 172 -1.91 -9.58 3.81
CA ILE A 172 -2.93 -9.33 2.79
C ILE A 172 -4.23 -9.99 3.25
N GLN A 173 -5.34 -9.25 3.18
CA GLN A 173 -6.68 -9.79 3.44
C GLN A 173 -7.22 -10.38 2.15
N GLU A 174 -7.64 -11.64 2.21
CA GLU A 174 -8.25 -12.32 1.09
C GLU A 174 -9.62 -11.70 0.75
N ASN A 175 -9.87 -11.44 -0.50
CA ASN A 175 -11.15 -11.01 -1.03
C ASN A 175 -11.68 -12.02 -2.05
N LEU A 176 -12.41 -13.01 -1.55
CA LEU A 176 -12.97 -14.07 -2.38
C LEU A 176 -14.01 -13.57 -3.40
N ALA A 177 -14.69 -12.48 -3.10
CA ALA A 177 -15.70 -11.91 -4.00
C ALA A 177 -15.08 -11.36 -5.30
N ALA A 178 -13.89 -10.76 -5.19
CA ALA A 178 -13.17 -10.24 -6.35
C ALA A 178 -12.46 -11.34 -7.16
N GLY A 179 -12.25 -12.52 -6.57
CA GLY A 179 -11.43 -13.57 -7.20
C GLY A 179 -10.01 -13.07 -7.45
N SER A 180 -9.49 -13.31 -8.67
CA SER A 180 -8.18 -12.83 -9.12
C SER A 180 -8.29 -11.66 -10.11
N ASP A 181 -9.22 -10.75 -9.88
CA ASP A 181 -9.38 -9.54 -10.69
C ASP A 181 -8.14 -8.65 -10.57
N PRO A 182 -7.41 -8.35 -11.68
CA PRO A 182 -6.21 -7.52 -11.67
C PRO A 182 -6.48 -6.04 -11.36
N ASN A 183 -7.75 -5.63 -11.37
CA ASN A 183 -8.18 -4.26 -11.09
C ASN A 183 -8.58 -4.06 -9.62
N SER A 184 -8.77 -5.16 -8.89
CA SER A 184 -9.02 -5.14 -7.45
C SER A 184 -7.72 -4.98 -6.68
N LEU A 185 -7.58 -3.87 -5.95
CA LEU A 185 -6.42 -3.64 -5.08
C LEU A 185 -6.55 -4.46 -3.80
N PRO A 186 -5.48 -5.18 -3.38
CA PRO A 186 -5.52 -5.97 -2.16
C PRO A 186 -5.60 -5.07 -0.94
N GLN A 187 -6.44 -5.47 0.03
CA GLN A 187 -6.40 -4.90 1.37
C GLN A 187 -5.32 -5.60 2.19
N PHE A 188 -4.58 -4.84 2.98
CA PHE A 188 -3.54 -5.39 3.83
C PHE A 188 -3.38 -4.57 5.11
N VAL A 189 -2.80 -5.17 6.12
CA VAL A 189 -2.54 -4.55 7.42
C VAL A 189 -1.14 -4.89 7.90
N LEU A 190 -0.54 -4.00 8.70
CA LEU A 190 0.72 -4.25 9.37
C LEU A 190 0.48 -4.33 10.88
N ARG A 191 0.87 -5.45 11.53
CA ARG A 191 0.64 -5.72 12.95
C ARG A 191 -0.83 -5.71 13.40
N GLY A 192 -1.79 -5.88 12.47
CA GLY A 192 -3.21 -5.96 12.74
C GLY A 192 -3.96 -4.63 12.61
N GLN A 193 -5.27 -4.68 12.85
CA GLN A 193 -6.14 -3.51 12.73
C GLN A 193 -6.00 -2.61 13.95
N THR A 194 -5.96 -1.30 13.71
CA THR A 194 -5.78 -0.27 14.74
C THR A 194 -7.01 0.62 14.91
N GLY A 195 -8.00 0.51 14.05
CA GLY A 195 -9.23 1.31 14.09
C GLY A 195 -10.44 0.54 13.59
N ILE A 196 -11.60 0.97 14.06
CA ILE A 196 -12.88 0.56 13.53
C ILE A 196 -13.03 1.31 12.21
N GLY A 197 -12.60 0.70 11.10
CA GLY A 197 -12.71 1.30 9.78
C GLY A 197 -14.19 1.60 9.45
N GLU A 198 -14.45 2.59 8.60
CA GLU A 198 -15.72 2.70 7.89
C GLU A 198 -15.82 1.52 6.90
N THR A 199 -15.93 0.30 7.42
CA THR A 199 -16.51 -0.77 6.64
C THR A 199 -17.97 -0.40 6.54
N THR A 200 -18.34 0.21 5.46
CA THR A 200 -19.73 0.44 5.08
C THR A 200 -20.40 -0.91 4.95
N LEU A 201 -20.87 -1.44 6.10
CA LEU A 201 -21.80 -2.52 6.14
C LEU A 201 -23.07 -2.08 5.47
N GLY A 202 -23.34 -2.67 4.35
CA GLY A 202 -24.52 -2.40 3.56
C GLY A 202 -24.24 -2.07 2.09
N GLN A 203 -23.01 -1.85 1.69
CA GLN A 203 -22.67 -1.90 0.27
C GLN A 203 -22.30 -3.33 -0.13
N THR A 204 -23.32 -4.14 -0.33
CA THR A 204 -23.29 -5.35 -1.16
C THR A 204 -23.21 -5.00 -2.65
N SER A 205 -22.58 -3.89 -3.00
CA SER A 205 -22.19 -3.65 -4.37
C SER A 205 -20.90 -4.41 -4.64
N THR A 206 -21.03 -5.53 -5.28
CA THR A 206 -20.02 -6.40 -5.85
C THR A 206 -19.16 -5.74 -6.91
N SER A 207 -19.41 -4.50 -7.26
CA SER A 207 -18.55 -3.72 -8.12
C SER A 207 -17.42 -3.12 -7.31
N SER A 208 -16.21 -3.60 -7.56
CA SER A 208 -14.92 -3.01 -7.22
C SER A 208 -15.00 -2.07 -6.01
N ILE A 209 -14.45 -2.53 -4.87
CA ILE A 209 -14.16 -1.58 -3.77
C ILE A 209 -13.52 -0.39 -4.45
N SER A 210 -14.26 0.71 -4.54
CA SER A 210 -13.82 1.86 -5.32
C SER A 210 -12.45 2.24 -4.78
N ARG A 211 -11.50 2.56 -5.65
CA ARG A 211 -10.13 2.93 -5.31
C ARG A 211 -10.08 4.03 -4.24
N GLU A 212 -11.14 4.83 -4.17
CA GLU A 212 -11.35 5.84 -3.14
C GLU A 212 -11.59 5.24 -1.74
N VAL A 213 -12.31 4.14 -1.63
CA VAL A 213 -12.54 3.44 -0.35
C VAL A 213 -11.23 2.85 0.17
N LEU A 214 -10.34 2.39 -0.71
CA LEU A 214 -9.02 1.92 -0.29
C LEU A 214 -8.11 3.06 0.16
N SER A 215 -8.12 4.20 -0.51
CA SER A 215 -7.35 5.38 -0.10
C SER A 215 -7.82 5.94 1.25
N GLY A 216 -9.09 5.70 1.61
CA GLY A 216 -9.67 6.03 2.92
C GLY A 216 -9.54 4.94 3.99
N ASN A 217 -8.94 3.76 3.69
CA ASN A 217 -8.79 2.71 4.69
C ASN A 217 -7.73 3.09 5.73
N SER A 218 -8.22 3.46 6.89
CA SER A 218 -7.43 3.92 8.03
C SER A 218 -6.46 2.90 8.63
N ASN A 219 -6.52 1.64 8.19
CA ASN A 219 -5.65 0.56 8.67
C ASN A 219 -4.43 0.31 7.76
N LEU A 220 -4.34 0.98 6.60
CA LEU A 220 -3.20 0.85 5.70
C LEU A 220 -1.96 1.58 6.23
N PRO A 221 -0.73 1.00 6.07
CA PRO A 221 0.50 1.74 6.24
C PRO A 221 0.67 2.79 5.14
N ILE A 222 1.48 3.82 5.41
CA ILE A 222 1.83 4.79 4.37
C ILE A 222 3.01 4.29 3.54
N PHE A 223 3.00 4.64 2.25
CA PHE A 223 4.08 4.35 1.31
C PHE A 223 4.87 5.60 0.97
N ILE A 224 6.17 5.51 1.09
CA ILE A 224 7.11 6.58 0.75
C ILE A 224 7.97 6.12 -0.41
N LEU A 225 7.91 6.80 -1.54
CA LEU A 225 8.71 6.52 -2.73
C LEU A 225 9.72 7.66 -2.93
N ASP A 226 11.02 7.37 -2.82
CA ASP A 226 12.12 8.37 -2.92
C ASP A 226 11.96 9.59 -1.99
N GLY A 227 11.28 9.42 -0.85
CA GLY A 227 11.05 10.48 0.15
C GLY A 227 9.68 11.16 0.05
N PHE A 228 8.83 10.82 -0.91
CA PHE A 228 7.49 11.36 -1.09
C PHE A 228 6.42 10.30 -0.82
N GLU A 229 5.34 10.70 -0.17
CA GLU A 229 4.20 9.81 0.07
C GLU A 229 3.40 9.58 -1.20
N VAL A 230 3.08 8.33 -1.47
CA VAL A 230 2.34 7.89 -2.66
C VAL A 230 1.19 6.96 -2.29
N ASP A 231 0.22 6.83 -3.19
CA ASP A 231 -0.93 5.94 -3.02
C ASP A 231 -0.55 4.46 -3.24
N VAL A 232 -1.36 3.58 -2.65
CA VAL A 232 -1.23 2.11 -2.82
C VAL A 232 -1.29 1.71 -4.29
N GLU A 233 -2.13 2.34 -5.10
CA GLU A 233 -2.25 2.04 -6.53
C GLU A 233 -0.93 2.28 -7.28
N LYS A 234 -0.22 3.38 -6.97
CA LYS A 234 1.09 3.65 -7.56
C LYS A 234 2.12 2.57 -7.19
N ILE A 235 2.05 2.05 -5.98
CA ILE A 235 2.92 0.96 -5.52
C ILE A 235 2.55 -0.37 -6.20
N TYR A 236 1.26 -0.65 -6.37
CA TYR A 236 0.78 -1.83 -7.09
C TYR A 236 1.23 -1.84 -8.55
N ASP A 237 1.25 -0.68 -9.19
CA ASP A 237 1.67 -0.50 -10.58
C ASP A 237 3.19 -0.32 -10.76
N LEU A 238 3.96 -0.18 -9.65
CA LEU A 238 5.40 0.06 -9.70
C LEU A 238 6.16 -1.12 -10.31
N ASP A 239 7.12 -0.81 -11.19
CA ASP A 239 8.02 -1.82 -11.72
C ASP A 239 9.08 -2.21 -10.67
N MET A 240 9.09 -3.49 -10.27
CA MET A 240 10.05 -4.00 -9.28
C MET A 240 11.51 -3.88 -9.76
N ASN A 241 11.75 -3.85 -11.08
CA ASN A 241 13.10 -3.63 -11.63
C ASN A 241 13.62 -2.20 -11.36
N SER A 242 12.72 -1.25 -11.12
CA SER A 242 13.08 0.13 -10.75
C SER A 242 13.42 0.30 -9.28
N ILE A 243 13.11 -0.68 -8.43
CA ILE A 243 13.36 -0.65 -6.99
C ILE A 243 14.83 -0.96 -6.71
N HIS A 244 15.41 -0.25 -5.75
CA HIS A 244 16.72 -0.53 -5.16
C HIS A 244 16.55 -1.28 -3.83
N SER A 245 15.77 -0.73 -2.92
CA SER A 245 15.50 -1.34 -1.61
C SER A 245 14.14 -0.94 -1.06
N ILE A 246 13.63 -1.75 -0.12
CA ILE A 246 12.43 -1.47 0.66
C ILE A 246 12.80 -1.54 2.14
N ASN A 247 12.38 -0.54 2.91
CA ASN A 247 12.53 -0.50 4.36
C ASN A 247 11.15 -0.42 5.00
N ILE A 248 10.78 -1.42 5.80
CA ILE A 248 9.51 -1.47 6.53
C ILE A 248 9.77 -0.99 7.94
N LEU A 249 9.17 0.12 8.34
CA LEU A 249 9.29 0.76 9.64
C LEU A 249 8.06 0.43 10.48
N LYS A 250 8.24 -0.23 11.64
CA LYS A 250 7.13 -0.84 12.37
C LYS A 250 6.83 -0.19 13.74
N ASP A 251 7.85 0.22 14.47
CA ASP A 251 7.70 0.76 15.82
C ASP A 251 7.74 2.29 15.87
N ALA A 252 7.49 2.87 17.03
CA ALA A 252 7.46 4.31 17.18
C ALA A 252 8.82 4.98 16.92
N ALA A 253 9.96 4.36 17.26
CA ALA A 253 11.29 4.93 17.00
C ALA A 253 11.55 5.12 15.50
N ALA A 254 11.04 4.19 14.67
CA ALA A 254 11.15 4.25 13.22
C ALA A 254 10.07 5.11 12.56
N THR A 255 8.86 5.18 13.12
CA THR A 255 7.69 5.77 12.47
C THR A 255 7.31 7.16 12.97
N ALA A 256 7.71 7.60 14.19
CA ALA A 256 7.34 8.90 14.75
C ALA A 256 7.81 10.09 13.90
N MET A 257 8.85 9.91 13.08
CA MET A 257 9.30 10.93 12.13
C MET A 257 8.26 11.26 11.03
N TYR A 258 7.28 10.38 10.82
CA TYR A 258 6.13 10.58 9.94
C TYR A 258 4.87 11.03 10.68
N GLY A 259 4.93 11.06 12.02
CA GLY A 259 3.98 11.69 12.94
C GLY A 259 2.55 11.20 12.79
N SER A 260 1.72 12.10 12.34
CA SER A 260 0.26 11.99 12.28
C SER A 260 -0.28 10.95 11.27
N ARG A 261 0.56 10.34 10.45
CA ARG A 261 0.14 9.42 9.38
C ARG A 261 0.67 8.00 9.57
N ALA A 262 1.55 7.80 10.55
CA ALA A 262 2.40 6.62 10.66
C ALA A 262 1.93 5.57 11.69
N ALA A 263 0.72 5.69 12.24
CA ALA A 263 0.23 4.75 13.26
C ALA A 263 0.17 3.28 12.78
N ASN A 264 0.01 3.06 11.47
CA ASN A 264 -0.05 1.71 10.89
C ASN A 264 1.27 1.26 10.26
N GLY A 265 2.39 1.97 10.56
CA GLY A 265 3.70 1.71 9.97
C GLY A 265 3.96 2.49 8.70
N VAL A 266 5.20 2.41 8.23
CA VAL A 266 5.68 3.10 7.03
C VAL A 266 6.50 2.15 6.18
N ILE A 267 6.26 2.15 4.88
CA ILE A 267 7.02 1.37 3.90
C ILE A 267 7.76 2.36 3.01
N VAL A 268 9.07 2.44 3.19
CA VAL A 268 9.96 3.33 2.44
C VAL A 268 10.57 2.55 1.29
N ILE A 269 10.35 3.02 0.06
CA ILE A 269 10.83 2.40 -1.17
C ILE A 269 11.81 3.37 -1.83
N GLU A 270 12.99 2.89 -2.14
CA GLU A 270 14.00 3.62 -2.91
C GLU A 270 14.08 3.04 -4.31
N ARG A 271 14.04 3.91 -5.30
CA ARG A 271 14.27 3.50 -6.70
C ARG A 271 15.77 3.57 -7.04
N ARG A 272 16.17 2.75 -8.00
CA ARG A 272 17.55 2.76 -8.49
C ARG A 272 17.91 4.11 -9.11
N ALA A 273 19.14 4.53 -8.90
CA ALA A 273 19.71 5.71 -9.51
C ALA A 273 20.59 5.31 -10.73
N PRO A 274 20.79 6.21 -11.73
CA PRO A 274 21.73 5.99 -12.82
C PRO A 274 23.16 5.90 -12.27
N GLU A 275 23.93 4.97 -12.84
CA GLU A 275 25.33 4.81 -12.49
C GLU A 275 26.25 5.61 -13.43
N ALA A 276 27.38 6.07 -12.92
CA ALA A 276 28.39 6.70 -13.77
C ALA A 276 29.10 5.68 -14.64
N GLY A 277 29.46 6.06 -15.85
CA GLY A 277 30.20 5.20 -16.75
C GLY A 277 29.67 5.24 -18.18
N LYS A 278 30.08 4.23 -18.96
CA LYS A 278 29.64 4.11 -20.34
C LYS A 278 28.12 3.85 -20.40
N PHE A 279 27.55 4.25 -21.51
CA PHE A 279 26.16 3.94 -21.86
C PHE A 279 25.83 2.45 -21.65
N ARG A 280 24.79 2.18 -20.84
CA ARG A 280 24.29 0.84 -20.54
C ARG A 280 22.83 0.73 -20.93
N VAL A 281 22.47 -0.41 -21.47
CA VAL A 281 21.07 -0.79 -21.73
C VAL A 281 20.78 -2.08 -20.99
N GLN A 282 19.77 -2.07 -20.16
CA GLN A 282 19.26 -3.25 -19.46
C GLN A 282 17.83 -3.50 -19.88
N TYR A 283 17.55 -4.68 -20.41
CA TYR A 283 16.20 -5.15 -20.71
C TYR A 283 15.84 -6.27 -19.75
N SER A 284 14.62 -6.22 -19.23
CA SER A 284 14.02 -7.30 -18.41
C SER A 284 12.66 -7.63 -18.98
N GLY A 285 12.44 -8.89 -19.33
CA GLY A 285 11.16 -9.43 -19.79
C GLY A 285 10.67 -10.52 -18.85
N VAL A 286 9.39 -10.47 -18.46
CA VAL A 286 8.73 -11.50 -17.66
C VAL A 286 7.47 -11.94 -18.39
N LEU A 287 7.34 -13.26 -18.60
CA LEU A 287 6.12 -13.90 -19.07
C LEU A 287 5.62 -14.81 -17.96
N SER A 288 4.35 -14.71 -17.61
CA SER A 288 3.73 -15.55 -16.58
C SER A 288 2.37 -16.07 -17.03
N ALA A 289 2.04 -17.29 -16.59
CA ALA A 289 0.73 -17.90 -16.75
C ALA A 289 0.12 -18.06 -15.36
N GLU A 290 -1.10 -17.57 -15.19
CA GLU A 290 -1.89 -17.76 -13.97
C GLU A 290 -3.02 -18.74 -14.24
N LEU A 291 -3.08 -19.80 -13.44
CA LEU A 291 -4.10 -20.85 -13.54
C LEU A 291 -5.02 -20.77 -12.32
N PRO A 292 -6.34 -20.86 -12.51
CA PRO A 292 -7.26 -20.91 -11.38
C PRO A 292 -7.08 -22.20 -10.59
N ASP A 293 -6.96 -22.10 -9.28
CA ASP A 293 -6.98 -23.23 -8.36
C ASP A 293 -8.33 -23.26 -7.62
N LEU A 294 -9.19 -24.21 -8.02
CA LEU A 294 -10.50 -24.43 -7.42
C LEU A 294 -10.52 -25.66 -6.49
N SER A 295 -9.38 -26.25 -6.19
CA SER A 295 -9.28 -27.50 -5.42
C SER A 295 -9.75 -27.38 -3.97
N SER A 296 -9.77 -26.16 -3.40
CA SER A 296 -10.27 -25.89 -2.05
C SER A 296 -11.80 -25.79 -1.96
N TYR A 297 -12.48 -25.65 -3.10
CA TYR A 297 -13.95 -25.56 -3.14
C TYR A 297 -14.56 -26.96 -3.23
N ASN A 298 -15.08 -27.45 -2.11
CA ASN A 298 -15.76 -28.75 -2.05
C ASN A 298 -17.27 -28.56 -2.23
N LEU A 299 -17.70 -28.29 -3.47
CA LEU A 299 -19.11 -28.08 -3.82
C LEU A 299 -19.79 -29.40 -4.16
N MET A 300 -21.09 -29.48 -3.85
CA MET A 300 -21.95 -30.58 -4.23
C MET A 300 -22.16 -30.62 -5.75
N ASN A 301 -22.19 -31.80 -6.34
CA ASN A 301 -22.67 -32.00 -7.71
C ASN A 301 -24.20 -31.83 -7.79
N ALA A 302 -24.74 -31.85 -9.01
CA ALA A 302 -26.15 -31.58 -9.22
C ALA A 302 -27.09 -32.57 -8.53
N ARG A 303 -26.73 -33.85 -8.45
CA ARG A 303 -27.49 -34.90 -7.76
C ARG A 303 -27.43 -34.71 -6.25
N GLU A 304 -26.23 -34.49 -5.69
CA GLU A 304 -26.04 -34.27 -4.25
C GLU A 304 -26.79 -33.03 -3.79
N LYS A 305 -26.71 -31.95 -4.58
CA LYS A 305 -27.39 -30.69 -4.25
C LYS A 305 -28.90 -30.84 -4.23
N LEU A 306 -29.47 -31.45 -5.27
CA LEU A 306 -30.91 -31.65 -5.34
C LEU A 306 -31.43 -32.57 -4.22
N GLU A 307 -30.68 -33.64 -3.91
CA GLU A 307 -31.03 -34.54 -2.82
C GLU A 307 -30.93 -33.87 -1.44
N THR A 308 -29.91 -33.06 -1.23
CA THR A 308 -29.77 -32.28 0.01
C THR A 308 -30.94 -31.29 0.19
N GLU A 309 -31.35 -30.63 -0.87
CA GLU A 309 -32.51 -29.73 -0.86
C GLU A 309 -33.80 -30.46 -0.57
N ARG A 310 -33.97 -31.65 -1.15
CA ARG A 310 -35.14 -32.51 -0.86
C ARG A 310 -35.18 -32.95 0.60
N LEU A 311 -34.06 -33.42 1.14
CA LEU A 311 -33.93 -33.83 2.54
C LEU A 311 -34.10 -32.65 3.51
N ALA A 312 -33.74 -31.43 3.11
CA ALA A 312 -33.96 -30.21 3.87
C ALA A 312 -35.43 -29.73 3.85
N GLY A 313 -36.32 -30.43 3.11
CA GLY A 313 -37.72 -30.08 3.02
C GLY A 313 -38.02 -28.82 2.19
N LEU A 314 -37.10 -28.39 1.33
CA LEU A 314 -37.28 -27.19 0.50
C LEU A 314 -38.37 -27.36 -0.57
N TYR A 315 -38.77 -28.60 -0.86
CA TYR A 315 -39.84 -28.95 -1.79
C TYR A 315 -41.12 -29.43 -1.07
N ASP A 316 -41.10 -29.48 0.28
CA ASP A 316 -42.23 -29.87 1.08
C ASP A 316 -43.16 -28.67 1.26
N SER A 317 -44.32 -28.74 0.62
CA SER A 317 -45.32 -27.67 0.75
C SER A 317 -46.26 -28.00 1.91
N ASN A 318 -46.26 -27.14 2.95
CA ASN A 318 -47.27 -27.17 4.03
C ASN A 318 -48.55 -26.41 3.65
N THR A 319 -48.65 -25.85 2.43
CA THR A 319 -49.79 -25.11 1.93
C THR A 319 -50.47 -25.92 0.83
N PRO A 320 -51.81 -26.17 0.88
CA PRO A 320 -52.54 -26.94 -0.10
C PRO A 320 -52.49 -26.35 -1.53
N GLU A 321 -51.98 -25.14 -1.68
CA GLU A 321 -51.97 -24.39 -2.95
C GLU A 321 -50.66 -24.53 -3.74
N ILE A 322 -49.61 -25.14 -3.17
CA ILE A 322 -48.32 -25.30 -3.85
C ILE A 322 -48.11 -26.79 -4.21
N ASP A 323 -48.48 -27.14 -5.44
CA ASP A 323 -48.22 -28.43 -6.02
C ASP A 323 -46.69 -28.68 -6.13
N PRO A 324 -46.15 -29.85 -5.74
CA PRO A 324 -44.74 -30.22 -5.93
C PRO A 324 -44.27 -30.04 -7.39
N TYR A 325 -45.17 -30.08 -8.36
CA TYR A 325 -44.87 -29.81 -9.76
C TYR A 325 -44.56 -28.33 -10.03
N THR A 326 -45.11 -27.38 -9.25
CA THR A 326 -44.85 -25.95 -9.36
C THR A 326 -43.60 -25.51 -8.63
N ASN A 327 -43.07 -26.33 -7.72
CA ASN A 327 -41.84 -26.06 -6.98
C ASN A 327 -40.54 -26.32 -7.75
N GLY A 328 -40.65 -26.70 -9.01
CA GLY A 328 -39.49 -26.93 -9.86
C GLY A 328 -38.69 -28.20 -9.57
N TYR A 329 -39.05 -29.04 -8.58
CA TYR A 329 -38.31 -30.24 -8.23
C TYR A 329 -38.18 -31.19 -9.41
N TYR A 330 -39.27 -31.54 -10.08
CA TYR A 330 -39.26 -32.47 -11.20
C TYR A 330 -38.51 -31.93 -12.43
N GLN A 331 -38.55 -30.61 -12.62
CA GLN A 331 -37.77 -29.98 -13.68
C GLN A 331 -36.27 -30.08 -13.39
N ARG A 332 -35.86 -29.84 -12.15
CA ARG A 332 -34.46 -29.98 -11.69
C ARG A 332 -34.04 -31.43 -11.72
N LEU A 333 -34.91 -32.36 -11.29
CA LEU A 333 -34.66 -33.79 -11.39
C LEU A 333 -34.49 -34.23 -12.84
N ASN A 334 -35.32 -33.75 -13.76
CA ASN A 334 -35.13 -34.01 -15.19
C ASN A 334 -33.76 -33.50 -15.70
N ASN A 335 -33.36 -32.31 -15.29
CA ASN A 335 -32.03 -31.78 -15.63
C ASN A 335 -30.92 -32.72 -15.11
N VAL A 336 -30.99 -33.14 -13.86
CA VAL A 336 -30.02 -34.09 -13.26
C VAL A 336 -30.03 -35.43 -13.99
N LEU A 337 -31.23 -36.00 -14.30
CA LEU A 337 -31.35 -37.26 -14.99
C LEU A 337 -30.87 -37.19 -16.46
N THR A 338 -30.96 -36.05 -17.10
CA THR A 338 -30.43 -35.80 -18.44
C THR A 338 -28.95 -35.41 -18.45
N GLY A 339 -28.27 -35.49 -17.29
CA GLY A 339 -26.82 -35.31 -17.18
C GLY A 339 -26.35 -33.85 -16.98
N VAL A 340 -27.25 -32.96 -16.61
CA VAL A 340 -26.83 -31.57 -16.27
C VAL A 340 -26.13 -31.59 -14.93
N ASP A 341 -24.86 -31.23 -14.97
CA ASP A 341 -24.00 -31.05 -13.78
C ASP A 341 -22.96 -29.95 -14.09
N THR A 342 -23.37 -28.69 -13.91
CA THR A 342 -22.57 -27.53 -14.30
C THR A 342 -21.72 -27.07 -13.13
N TYR A 343 -20.39 -27.21 -13.25
CA TYR A 343 -19.46 -26.62 -12.28
C TYR A 343 -19.27 -25.12 -12.59
N TRP A 344 -20.17 -24.29 -12.07
CA TRP A 344 -20.25 -22.87 -12.41
C TRP A 344 -18.99 -22.07 -12.10
N LEU A 345 -18.27 -22.39 -11.01
CA LEU A 345 -17.04 -21.67 -10.64
C LEU A 345 -16.00 -21.65 -11.76
N SER A 346 -15.89 -22.72 -12.55
CA SER A 346 -14.94 -22.80 -13.65
C SER A 346 -15.38 -22.04 -14.91
N GLN A 347 -16.67 -21.77 -15.07
CA GLN A 347 -17.22 -21.26 -16.33
C GLN A 347 -16.80 -19.81 -16.61
N GLY A 348 -16.67 -18.98 -15.56
CA GLY A 348 -16.22 -17.59 -15.65
C GLY A 348 -14.70 -17.43 -15.75
N LEU A 349 -13.93 -18.53 -15.65
CA LEU A 349 -12.48 -18.49 -15.53
C LEU A 349 -11.76 -18.89 -16.84
N ARG A 350 -10.50 -18.44 -16.92
CA ARG A 350 -9.54 -18.80 -17.98
C ARG A 350 -8.12 -18.90 -17.41
N THR A 351 -7.22 -19.55 -18.11
CA THR A 351 -5.79 -19.37 -17.89
C THR A 351 -5.40 -17.99 -18.40
N ALA A 352 -4.82 -17.16 -17.54
CA ALA A 352 -4.39 -15.82 -17.88
C ALA A 352 -2.90 -15.79 -18.26
N LEU A 353 -2.56 -15.12 -19.35
CA LEU A 353 -1.18 -14.94 -19.81
C LEU A 353 -0.79 -13.49 -19.62
N ASN A 354 0.20 -13.25 -18.76
CA ASN A 354 0.66 -11.94 -18.39
C ASN A 354 2.08 -11.69 -18.90
N HIS A 355 2.35 -10.47 -19.33
CA HIS A 355 3.67 -10.10 -19.79
C HIS A 355 4.09 -8.72 -19.27
N LYS A 356 5.40 -8.58 -19.05
CA LYS A 356 6.01 -7.35 -18.57
C LYS A 356 7.33 -7.13 -19.29
N HIS A 357 7.57 -5.91 -19.68
CA HIS A 357 8.79 -5.48 -20.37
C HIS A 357 9.31 -4.21 -19.69
N SER A 358 10.59 -4.19 -19.32
CA SER A 358 11.24 -3.05 -18.71
C SER A 358 12.56 -2.80 -19.41
N VAL A 359 12.79 -1.55 -19.82
CA VAL A 359 14.05 -1.10 -20.39
C VAL A 359 14.59 0.00 -19.50
N PHE A 360 15.83 -0.12 -19.08
CA PHE A 360 16.55 0.92 -18.39
C PHE A 360 17.83 1.26 -19.16
N ILE A 361 17.98 2.53 -19.47
CA ILE A 361 19.11 3.08 -20.22
C ILE A 361 19.75 4.12 -19.34
N ASP A 362 21.02 3.97 -19.02
CA ASP A 362 21.72 4.93 -18.18
C ASP A 362 23.17 5.16 -18.62
N GLY A 363 23.73 6.27 -18.17
CA GLY A 363 25.10 6.63 -18.45
C GLY A 363 25.43 8.01 -17.92
N GLY A 364 26.64 8.46 -18.22
CA GLY A 364 27.12 9.78 -17.84
C GLY A 364 28.46 9.73 -17.10
N GLU A 365 28.96 10.90 -16.80
CA GLU A 365 30.21 11.08 -16.05
C GLU A 365 29.92 11.36 -14.56
N ASN A 366 30.99 11.54 -13.79
CA ASN A 366 30.86 11.78 -12.34
C ASN A 366 30.01 12.99 -11.99
N ASP A 367 30.03 14.04 -12.82
CA ASP A 367 29.33 15.29 -12.56
C ASP A 367 27.91 15.30 -13.10
N VAL A 368 27.63 14.53 -14.16
CA VAL A 368 26.28 14.44 -14.76
C VAL A 368 25.99 12.98 -15.08
N ARG A 369 24.93 12.46 -14.46
CA ARG A 369 24.38 11.14 -14.77
C ARG A 369 22.95 11.29 -15.22
N TRP A 370 22.55 10.46 -16.16
CA TRP A 370 21.20 10.45 -16.66
C TRP A 370 20.70 9.03 -16.87
N GLY A 371 19.41 8.87 -16.83
CA GLY A 371 18.76 7.58 -17.10
C GLY A 371 17.38 7.76 -17.70
N VAL A 372 17.00 6.79 -18.53
CA VAL A 372 15.65 6.64 -19.08
C VAL A 372 15.13 5.28 -18.68
N GLU A 373 13.92 5.26 -18.14
CA GLU A 373 13.19 4.04 -17.79
C GLU A 373 11.93 3.96 -18.62
N LEU A 374 11.70 2.83 -19.28
CA LEU A 374 10.49 2.53 -20.02
C LEU A 374 9.95 1.20 -19.54
N GLY A 375 8.69 1.16 -19.15
CA GLY A 375 8.01 -0.03 -18.68
C GLY A 375 6.66 -0.23 -19.37
N PHE A 376 6.33 -1.48 -19.63
CA PHE A 376 5.01 -1.89 -20.06
C PHE A 376 4.61 -3.19 -19.38
N ARG A 377 3.40 -3.24 -18.83
CA ARG A 377 2.82 -4.44 -18.24
C ARG A 377 1.40 -4.65 -18.76
N GLY A 378 1.16 -5.82 -19.34
CA GLY A 378 -0.16 -6.31 -19.68
C GLY A 378 -0.53 -7.45 -18.75
N THR A 379 -1.59 -7.27 -17.95
CA THR A 379 -2.14 -8.28 -17.05
C THR A 379 -3.55 -8.64 -17.51
N GLU A 380 -3.74 -9.87 -17.87
CA GLU A 380 -5.06 -10.45 -18.10
C GLU A 380 -5.55 -11.06 -16.79
N GLY A 381 -6.83 -10.91 -16.48
CA GLY A 381 -7.41 -11.55 -15.29
C GLY A 381 -7.73 -13.01 -15.55
N VAL A 382 -7.67 -13.83 -14.51
CA VAL A 382 -8.19 -15.19 -14.53
C VAL A 382 -9.72 -15.18 -14.71
N MET A 383 -10.42 -14.17 -14.21
CA MET A 383 -11.80 -13.87 -14.64
C MET A 383 -11.80 -13.42 -16.10
N LYS A 384 -12.68 -14.00 -16.91
CA LYS A 384 -12.84 -13.62 -18.33
C LYS A 384 -13.19 -12.13 -18.44
N HIS A 385 -12.71 -11.47 -19.50
CA HIS A 385 -12.98 -10.06 -19.81
C HIS A 385 -12.43 -9.03 -18.81
N SER A 386 -11.65 -9.44 -17.80
CA SER A 386 -10.91 -8.50 -16.94
C SER A 386 -9.46 -8.34 -17.42
N SER A 387 -8.94 -7.12 -17.43
CA SER A 387 -7.56 -6.85 -17.79
C SER A 387 -7.07 -5.50 -17.24
N ARG A 388 -5.74 -5.40 -17.03
CA ARG A 388 -5.05 -4.16 -16.62
C ARG A 388 -3.81 -3.95 -17.47
N LYS A 389 -3.69 -2.78 -18.08
CA LYS A 389 -2.54 -2.38 -18.89
C LYS A 389 -1.91 -1.15 -18.25
N ASN A 390 -0.61 -1.23 -18.01
CA ASN A 390 0.15 -0.13 -17.44
C ASN A 390 1.37 0.16 -18.30
N ALA A 391 1.62 1.44 -18.57
CA ALA A 391 2.83 1.91 -19.24
C ALA A 391 3.44 3.04 -18.43
N ASN A 392 4.75 3.02 -18.23
CA ASN A 392 5.49 4.07 -17.57
C ASN A 392 6.72 4.49 -18.37
N ALA A 393 7.01 5.79 -18.32
CA ALA A 393 8.23 6.36 -18.86
C ALA A 393 8.81 7.33 -17.83
N ALA A 394 10.09 7.21 -17.51
CA ALA A 394 10.75 8.13 -16.61
C ALA A 394 12.08 8.60 -17.16
N PHE A 395 12.40 9.86 -16.88
CA PHE A 395 13.68 10.47 -17.16
C PHE A 395 14.30 10.95 -15.86
N TYR A 396 15.56 10.64 -15.66
CA TYR A 396 16.32 10.91 -14.46
C TYR A 396 17.60 11.67 -14.79
N VAL A 397 17.90 12.73 -14.01
CA VAL A 397 19.17 13.48 -14.05
C VAL A 397 19.72 13.62 -12.63
N ASP A 398 21.00 13.35 -12.46
CA ASP A 398 21.78 13.60 -11.24
C ASP A 398 22.97 14.49 -11.62
N TYR A 399 22.91 15.76 -11.23
CA TYR A 399 23.94 16.75 -11.49
C TYR A 399 24.67 17.12 -10.20
N ARG A 400 25.98 17.14 -10.24
CA ARG A 400 26.86 17.39 -9.09
C ARG A 400 27.84 18.51 -9.42
N ILE A 401 27.86 19.53 -8.58
CA ILE A 401 28.80 20.66 -8.71
C ILE A 401 29.30 21.07 -7.33
N GLY A 402 30.61 20.90 -7.08
CA GLY A 402 31.21 21.19 -5.78
C GLY A 402 30.54 20.40 -4.65
N GLY A 403 29.95 21.09 -3.68
CA GLY A 403 29.20 20.47 -2.56
C GLY A 403 27.71 20.26 -2.83
N LEU A 404 27.18 20.64 -3.99
CA LEU A 404 25.76 20.59 -4.35
C LEU A 404 25.46 19.43 -5.28
N GLN A 405 24.44 18.67 -4.97
CA GLN A 405 23.86 17.62 -5.83
C GLN A 405 22.39 17.96 -6.12
N ILE A 406 22.03 17.96 -7.38
CA ILE A 406 20.67 18.20 -7.87
C ILE A 406 20.20 16.91 -8.55
N LYS A 407 19.12 16.33 -8.05
CA LYS A 407 18.46 15.18 -8.67
C LYS A 407 17.08 15.60 -9.14
N ASN A 408 16.74 15.27 -10.35
CA ASN A 408 15.39 15.45 -10.88
C ASN A 408 14.95 14.18 -11.57
N LYS A 409 13.72 13.74 -11.28
CA LYS A 409 13.08 12.59 -11.94
C LYS A 409 11.68 12.97 -12.36
N VAL A 410 11.43 12.99 -13.65
CA VAL A 410 10.10 13.16 -14.24
C VAL A 410 9.58 11.80 -14.65
N THR A 411 8.37 11.45 -14.22
CA THR A 411 7.72 10.17 -14.52
C THR A 411 6.35 10.41 -15.13
N TYR A 412 6.05 9.76 -16.23
CA TYR A 412 4.71 9.64 -16.81
C TYR A 412 4.21 8.21 -16.64
N THR A 413 2.98 8.04 -16.16
CA THR A 413 2.32 6.74 -16.00
C THR A 413 0.96 6.78 -16.68
N TYR A 414 0.68 5.77 -17.49
CA TYR A 414 -0.62 5.53 -18.10
C TYR A 414 -1.17 4.19 -17.60
N ASN A 415 -2.42 4.17 -17.18
CA ASN A 415 -3.12 2.95 -16.80
C ASN A 415 -4.46 2.85 -17.51
N LYS A 416 -4.81 1.66 -17.95
CA LYS A 416 -6.13 1.31 -18.45
C LYS A 416 -6.58 -0.01 -17.85
N SER A 417 -7.74 0.00 -17.21
CA SER A 417 -8.42 -1.17 -16.65
C SER A 417 -9.69 -1.45 -17.43
N THR A 418 -9.98 -2.73 -17.61
CA THR A 418 -11.21 -3.20 -18.27
C THR A 418 -11.82 -4.29 -17.42
N ASP A 419 -13.08 -4.15 -17.09
CA ASP A 419 -13.93 -5.12 -16.45
C ASP A 419 -15.29 -5.17 -17.16
N VAL A 420 -16.12 -6.12 -16.76
CA VAL A 420 -17.48 -6.24 -17.27
C VAL A 420 -18.43 -6.36 -16.07
N PRO A 421 -19.51 -5.57 -16.02
CA PRO A 421 -20.57 -5.74 -15.04
C PRO A 421 -21.12 -7.18 -15.05
N PHE A 422 -21.53 -7.69 -13.90
CA PHE A 422 -22.08 -9.05 -13.72
C PHE A 422 -21.09 -10.20 -13.92
N ASN A 423 -19.79 -9.94 -13.79
CA ASN A 423 -18.74 -10.96 -13.96
C ASN A 423 -17.83 -11.05 -12.73
N SER A 424 -18.36 -10.91 -11.53
CA SER A 424 -17.62 -11.16 -10.31
C SER A 424 -17.57 -12.67 -10.02
N PHE A 425 -16.54 -13.16 -9.34
CA PHE A 425 -16.46 -14.57 -8.95
C PHE A 425 -17.66 -14.99 -8.07
N SER A 426 -18.19 -14.07 -7.27
CA SER A 426 -19.37 -14.33 -6.44
C SER A 426 -20.65 -14.57 -7.26
N ASP A 427 -20.78 -13.97 -8.45
CA ASP A 427 -21.93 -14.21 -9.34
C ASP A 427 -22.02 -15.67 -9.75
N TYR A 428 -20.87 -16.33 -9.96
CA TYR A 428 -20.82 -17.76 -10.29
C TYR A 428 -20.96 -18.66 -9.08
N SER A 429 -20.51 -18.24 -7.89
CA SER A 429 -20.56 -19.06 -6.68
C SER A 429 -21.97 -19.30 -6.14
N HIS A 430 -22.93 -18.45 -6.49
CA HIS A 430 -24.33 -18.55 -6.09
C HIS A 430 -25.17 -19.40 -7.07
N LEU A 431 -24.60 -19.82 -8.21
CA LEU A 431 -25.31 -20.61 -9.21
C LEU A 431 -25.33 -22.10 -8.82
N LEU A 432 -26.40 -22.77 -9.14
CA LEU A 432 -26.65 -24.14 -8.71
C LEU A 432 -26.29 -25.16 -9.84
N PRO A 433 -25.68 -26.30 -9.50
CA PRO A 433 -25.11 -27.23 -10.50
C PRO A 433 -26.12 -27.86 -11.41
N TYR A 434 -27.39 -27.98 -11.07
CA TYR A 434 -28.47 -28.50 -11.92
C TYR A 434 -29.03 -27.43 -12.88
N MET A 435 -28.52 -26.19 -12.87
CA MET A 435 -28.89 -25.17 -13.85
C MET A 435 -28.17 -25.43 -15.16
N ARG A 436 -28.93 -25.42 -16.28
CA ARG A 436 -28.37 -25.64 -17.61
C ARG A 436 -27.57 -24.40 -18.07
N LEU A 437 -26.38 -24.67 -18.57
CA LEU A 437 -25.56 -23.63 -19.19
C LEU A 437 -26.04 -23.34 -20.62
N TYR A 438 -26.42 -24.38 -21.34
CA TYR A 438 -26.91 -24.36 -22.72
C TYR A 438 -28.36 -24.85 -22.80
N ASP A 439 -29.11 -24.27 -23.72
CA ASP A 439 -30.44 -24.77 -24.11
C ASP A 439 -30.34 -26.02 -25.04
N GLU A 440 -31.48 -26.49 -25.53
CA GLU A 440 -31.57 -27.66 -26.44
C GLU A 440 -30.93 -27.41 -27.81
N ASN A 441 -30.76 -26.13 -28.22
CA ASN A 441 -30.13 -25.74 -29.48
C ASN A 441 -28.60 -25.59 -29.33
N GLY A 442 -28.06 -25.63 -28.09
CA GLY A 442 -26.65 -25.39 -27.79
C GLY A 442 -26.30 -23.94 -27.56
N ASP A 443 -27.30 -23.05 -27.46
CA ASP A 443 -27.10 -21.63 -27.13
C ASP A 443 -27.07 -21.42 -25.62
N TYR A 444 -26.35 -20.41 -25.17
CA TYR A 444 -26.34 -20.05 -23.75
C TYR A 444 -27.75 -19.66 -23.26
N VAL A 445 -28.17 -20.24 -22.12
CA VAL A 445 -29.43 -19.87 -21.47
C VAL A 445 -29.37 -18.43 -20.99
N ARG A 446 -30.27 -17.58 -21.44
CA ARG A 446 -30.26 -16.14 -21.11
C ARG A 446 -30.55 -15.85 -19.65
N ARG A 447 -31.55 -16.54 -19.07
CA ARG A 447 -31.96 -16.39 -17.67
C ARG A 447 -31.97 -17.74 -16.98
N LEU A 448 -31.35 -17.76 -15.81
CA LEU A 448 -31.33 -18.94 -14.95
C LEU A 448 -32.48 -18.88 -13.97
N GLU A 449 -32.90 -20.04 -13.49
CA GLU A 449 -33.89 -20.11 -12.43
C GLU A 449 -33.36 -19.48 -11.14
N LYS A 450 -34.21 -18.70 -10.44
CA LYS A 450 -33.88 -18.17 -9.13
C LYS A 450 -34.55 -19.03 -8.07
N PHE A 451 -33.79 -19.50 -7.12
CA PHE A 451 -34.28 -20.34 -6.04
C PHE A 451 -34.23 -19.58 -4.72
N ASP A 452 -35.30 -18.87 -4.40
CA ASP A 452 -35.48 -18.12 -3.14
C ASP A 452 -36.90 -18.31 -2.54
N GLY A 453 -37.58 -19.40 -2.93
CA GLY A 453 -38.99 -19.67 -2.53
C GLY A 453 -40.01 -18.88 -3.35
N ALA A 454 -39.59 -18.01 -4.26
CA ALA A 454 -40.46 -17.31 -5.19
C ALA A 454 -40.14 -17.74 -6.65
N SER A 455 -41.18 -17.83 -7.48
CA SER A 455 -40.99 -18.05 -8.93
C SER A 455 -40.25 -16.85 -9.53
N GLY A 456 -39.01 -17.01 -9.92
CA GLY A 456 -38.18 -15.93 -10.50
C GLY A 456 -37.06 -16.44 -11.35
N THR A 457 -36.43 -15.52 -12.07
CA THR A 457 -35.23 -15.80 -12.87
C THR A 457 -34.11 -14.87 -12.43
N GLN A 458 -32.89 -15.37 -12.50
CA GLN A 458 -31.68 -14.59 -12.26
C GLN A 458 -30.85 -14.47 -13.55
N VAL A 459 -29.95 -13.50 -13.55
CA VAL A 459 -29.06 -13.24 -14.66
C VAL A 459 -28.09 -14.42 -14.84
N ASN A 460 -27.86 -14.84 -16.10
CA ASN A 460 -26.73 -15.70 -16.41
C ASN A 460 -25.52 -14.81 -16.72
N PRO A 461 -24.49 -14.79 -15.88
CA PRO A 461 -23.33 -13.92 -16.09
C PRO A 461 -22.61 -14.23 -17.41
N LEU A 462 -22.57 -15.50 -17.85
CA LEU A 462 -21.95 -15.86 -19.13
C LEU A 462 -22.71 -15.32 -20.33
N TYR A 463 -24.05 -15.24 -20.24
CA TYR A 463 -24.84 -14.62 -21.31
C TYR A 463 -24.55 -13.12 -21.40
N GLU A 464 -24.49 -12.44 -20.24
CA GLU A 464 -24.19 -11.02 -20.15
C GLU A 464 -22.85 -10.67 -20.79
N ILE A 465 -21.78 -11.40 -20.45
CA ILE A 465 -20.42 -11.08 -20.92
C ILE A 465 -20.15 -11.49 -22.38
N ASN A 466 -20.95 -12.39 -22.97
CA ASN A 466 -20.70 -12.87 -24.34
C ASN A 466 -21.64 -12.23 -25.38
N PHE A 467 -22.81 -11.77 -24.97
CA PHE A 467 -23.85 -11.31 -25.93
C PHE A 467 -24.25 -9.86 -25.79
N TYR A 468 -23.88 -9.21 -24.66
CA TYR A 468 -24.18 -7.80 -24.46
C TYR A 468 -22.94 -6.95 -24.43
N ASN A 469 -23.11 -5.68 -24.81
CA ASN A 469 -22.00 -4.71 -24.90
C ASN A 469 -21.79 -3.95 -23.58
N SER A 470 -22.04 -4.63 -22.44
CA SER A 470 -21.78 -4.04 -21.13
C SER A 470 -20.28 -3.98 -20.84
N PHE A 471 -19.78 -2.88 -20.27
CA PHE A 471 -18.37 -2.72 -19.89
C PHE A 471 -18.21 -1.85 -18.67
N ASP A 472 -17.09 -2.01 -17.99
CA ASP A 472 -16.56 -1.14 -16.94
C ASP A 472 -15.11 -0.79 -17.29
N HIS A 473 -14.93 0.41 -17.83
CA HIS A 473 -13.62 0.91 -18.20
C HIS A 473 -13.17 1.96 -17.20
N SER A 474 -11.95 1.83 -16.72
CA SER A 474 -11.35 2.86 -15.91
C SER A 474 -9.87 3.04 -16.24
N GLY A 475 -9.31 4.18 -15.89
CA GLY A 475 -7.91 4.43 -16.14
C GLY A 475 -7.45 5.77 -15.60
N TYR A 476 -6.13 5.99 -15.69
CA TYR A 476 -5.55 7.29 -15.34
C TYR A 476 -4.30 7.61 -16.14
N ASP A 477 -4.07 8.91 -16.30
CA ASP A 477 -2.82 9.53 -16.73
C ASP A 477 -2.21 10.26 -15.55
N GLU A 478 -0.94 10.01 -15.23
CA GLU A 478 -0.23 10.66 -14.14
C GLU A 478 1.12 11.18 -14.59
N VAL A 479 1.41 12.43 -14.25
CA VAL A 479 2.75 13.03 -14.34
C VAL A 479 3.23 13.33 -12.94
N THR A 480 4.47 12.92 -12.63
CA THR A 480 5.14 13.25 -11.38
C THR A 480 6.49 13.86 -11.68
N ASP A 481 6.82 14.99 -11.07
CA ASP A 481 8.13 15.63 -11.12
C ASP A 481 8.72 15.71 -9.72
N ASP A 482 9.80 14.96 -9.48
CA ASP A 482 10.48 14.84 -8.20
C ASP A 482 11.85 15.54 -8.28
N LEU A 483 12.02 16.65 -7.55
CA LEU A 483 13.25 17.41 -7.44
C LEU A 483 13.87 17.24 -6.05
N SER A 484 15.16 16.93 -5.96
CA SER A 484 15.91 16.83 -4.72
C SER A 484 17.23 17.60 -4.83
N LEU A 485 17.48 18.47 -3.88
CA LEU A 485 18.70 19.25 -3.72
C LEU A 485 19.43 18.78 -2.47
N ASN A 486 20.68 18.37 -2.58
CA ASN A 486 21.52 18.01 -1.44
C ASN A 486 22.77 18.89 -1.45
N TRP A 487 22.91 19.73 -0.42
CA TRP A 487 24.04 20.65 -0.32
C TRP A 487 24.85 20.35 0.94
N ARG A 488 26.10 19.95 0.73
CA ARG A 488 27.09 19.82 1.80
C ARG A 488 27.68 21.18 2.09
N ILE A 489 27.24 21.79 3.20
CA ILE A 489 27.69 23.13 3.63
C ILE A 489 29.08 22.99 4.25
N THR A 490 29.26 22.00 5.14
CA THR A 490 30.55 21.63 5.75
C THR A 490 30.64 20.12 5.84
N ASP A 491 31.75 19.56 6.34
CA ASP A 491 31.92 18.11 6.45
C ASP A 491 30.89 17.41 7.33
N GLY A 492 30.37 18.12 8.35
CA GLY A 492 29.34 17.60 9.26
C GLY A 492 27.93 18.13 8.97
N LEU A 493 27.76 19.16 8.13
CA LEU A 493 26.47 19.85 7.97
C LEU A 493 25.98 19.77 6.53
N ARG A 494 24.77 19.23 6.35
CA ARG A 494 24.09 19.06 5.05
C ARG A 494 22.71 19.70 5.08
N LEU A 495 22.35 20.34 3.98
CA LEU A 495 20.99 20.82 3.72
C LEU A 495 20.39 19.98 2.57
N ARG A 496 19.19 19.44 2.81
CA ARG A 496 18.43 18.71 1.78
C ARG A 496 17.09 19.40 1.56
N GLY A 497 16.83 19.80 0.34
CA GLY A 497 15.52 20.29 -0.12
C GLY A 497 14.90 19.25 -1.05
N GLN A 498 13.61 18.98 -0.90
CA GLN A 498 12.85 18.09 -1.77
C GLN A 498 11.55 18.78 -2.17
N PHE A 499 11.15 18.64 -3.41
CA PHE A 499 9.91 19.16 -3.96
C PHE A 499 9.34 18.20 -4.98
N SER A 500 8.04 17.91 -4.89
CA SER A 500 7.35 17.03 -5.83
C SER A 500 6.00 17.63 -6.22
N VAL A 501 5.67 17.49 -7.50
CA VAL A 501 4.34 17.78 -8.03
C VAL A 501 3.84 16.55 -8.75
N LEU A 502 2.67 16.06 -8.32
CA LEU A 502 1.95 14.96 -8.96
C LEU A 502 0.62 15.51 -9.52
N MET A 503 0.38 15.24 -10.78
CA MET A 503 -0.88 15.56 -11.47
C MET A 503 -1.45 14.26 -12.04
N ARG A 504 -2.66 13.87 -11.59
CA ARG A 504 -3.37 12.69 -12.08
C ARG A 504 -4.74 13.08 -12.61
N ASN A 505 -5.08 12.57 -13.79
CA ASN A 505 -6.43 12.59 -14.35
C ASN A 505 -6.93 11.15 -14.41
N SER A 506 -8.01 10.85 -13.70
CA SER A 506 -8.66 9.53 -13.74
C SER A 506 -9.98 9.63 -14.47
N THR A 507 -10.33 8.57 -15.20
CA THR A 507 -11.61 8.46 -15.92
C THR A 507 -12.25 7.11 -15.60
N GLY A 508 -13.57 7.08 -15.49
CA GLY A 508 -14.37 5.87 -15.38
C GLY A 508 -15.55 5.94 -16.33
N ASP A 509 -15.86 4.83 -16.97
CA ASP A 509 -16.96 4.70 -17.93
C ASP A 509 -17.60 3.31 -17.74
N LEU A 510 -18.70 3.26 -16.97
CA LEU A 510 -19.49 2.09 -16.70
C LEU A 510 -20.75 2.09 -17.55
N TYR A 511 -20.93 1.09 -18.38
CA TYR A 511 -22.11 0.92 -19.23
C TYR A 511 -22.79 -0.43 -19.00
N LYS A 512 -24.11 -0.41 -18.84
CA LYS A 512 -24.97 -1.58 -18.76
C LYS A 512 -25.92 -1.58 -19.95
N ASP A 513 -25.84 -2.62 -20.75
CA ASP A 513 -26.63 -2.76 -21.98
C ASP A 513 -28.13 -2.80 -21.65
N PRO A 514 -29.01 -2.11 -22.42
CA PRO A 514 -30.45 -2.12 -22.20
C PRO A 514 -31.12 -3.49 -22.37
N ALA A 515 -30.49 -4.40 -23.11
CA ALA A 515 -30.93 -5.76 -23.28
C ALA A 515 -30.57 -6.68 -22.13
N SER A 516 -29.72 -6.20 -21.16
CA SER A 516 -29.32 -6.98 -19.99
C SER A 516 -30.53 -7.60 -19.27
N ALA A 517 -30.38 -8.83 -18.83
CA ALA A 517 -31.39 -9.53 -18.05
C ALA A 517 -31.62 -8.92 -16.65
N SER A 518 -30.77 -7.98 -16.20
CA SER A 518 -30.97 -7.22 -14.97
C SER A 518 -32.16 -6.27 -15.02
N TYR A 519 -32.59 -5.85 -16.21
CA TYR A 519 -33.77 -5.01 -16.38
C TYR A 519 -35.05 -5.84 -16.45
N SER A 520 -36.06 -5.44 -15.67
CA SER A 520 -37.38 -6.06 -15.76
C SER A 520 -38.15 -5.55 -16.98
N ALA A 521 -39.06 -6.36 -17.52
CA ALA A 521 -39.90 -5.97 -18.64
C ALA A 521 -40.81 -4.76 -18.37
N SER A 522 -40.94 -4.35 -17.11
CA SER A 522 -41.78 -3.20 -16.68
C SER A 522 -41.06 -1.85 -16.74
N THR A 523 -39.79 -1.80 -17.02
CA THR A 523 -39.02 -0.54 -17.04
C THR A 523 -39.18 0.29 -18.31
N GLY A 524 -39.77 -0.26 -19.34
CA GLY A 524 -40.09 0.45 -20.59
C GLY A 524 -38.83 0.85 -21.40
N ASN A 525 -38.90 1.99 -22.10
CA ASN A 525 -37.81 2.46 -22.99
C ASN A 525 -36.64 3.15 -22.27
N ILE A 526 -36.53 3.03 -20.93
CA ILE A 526 -35.48 3.65 -20.11
C ILE A 526 -34.45 2.63 -19.60
N ASN A 527 -34.38 1.47 -20.22
CA ASN A 527 -33.34 0.47 -19.96
C ASN A 527 -31.99 0.95 -20.48
N GLY A 528 -30.94 0.39 -19.92
CA GLY A 528 -29.56 0.79 -20.20
C GLY A 528 -29.12 1.97 -19.36
N GLU A 529 -27.98 1.81 -18.71
CA GLU A 529 -27.40 2.84 -17.85
C GLU A 529 -25.94 3.09 -18.23
N LYS A 530 -25.55 4.35 -18.18
CA LYS A 530 -24.16 4.77 -18.33
C LYS A 530 -23.76 5.72 -17.22
N THR A 531 -22.63 5.43 -16.58
CA THR A 531 -22.02 6.34 -15.59
C THR A 531 -20.67 6.78 -16.11
N GLU A 532 -20.52 8.09 -16.33
CA GLU A 532 -19.25 8.71 -16.69
C GLU A 532 -18.71 9.46 -15.48
N SER A 533 -17.48 9.16 -15.09
CA SER A 533 -16.77 9.80 -13.99
C SER A 533 -15.41 10.33 -14.40
N THR A 534 -15.05 11.49 -13.88
CA THR A 534 -13.73 12.10 -14.06
C THR A 534 -13.23 12.64 -12.74
N GLN A 535 -11.93 12.45 -12.48
CA GLN A 535 -11.28 13.00 -11.30
C GLN A 535 -9.92 13.60 -11.68
N LYS A 536 -9.68 14.84 -11.27
CA LYS A 536 -8.39 15.50 -11.35
C LYS A 536 -7.81 15.64 -9.96
N ARG A 537 -6.60 15.14 -9.76
CA ARG A 537 -5.91 15.24 -8.48
C ARG A 537 -4.54 15.87 -8.68
N THR A 538 -4.24 16.88 -7.88
CA THR A 538 -2.93 17.53 -7.81
C THR A 538 -2.39 17.40 -6.39
N VAL A 539 -1.16 16.89 -6.26
CA VAL A 539 -0.44 16.83 -4.99
C VAL A 539 0.84 17.64 -5.11
N ILE A 540 1.04 18.54 -4.17
CA ILE A 540 2.28 19.32 -4.05
C ILE A 540 2.89 18.95 -2.71
N ASP A 541 4.12 18.46 -2.75
CA ASP A 541 4.89 18.04 -1.58
C ASP A 541 6.21 18.80 -1.52
N GLY A 542 6.58 19.28 -0.34
CA GLY A 542 7.84 19.97 -0.15
C GLY A 542 8.43 19.66 1.23
N SER A 543 9.76 19.48 1.29
CA SER A 543 10.48 19.33 2.55
C SER A 543 11.84 20.01 2.51
N LEU A 544 12.25 20.51 3.68
CA LEU A 544 13.57 21.09 3.90
C LEU A 544 14.16 20.47 5.16
N SER A 545 15.35 19.88 5.07
CA SER A 545 16.01 19.18 6.16
C SER A 545 17.44 19.66 6.35
N LEU A 546 17.80 20.02 7.56
CA LEU A 546 19.17 20.33 7.97
C LEU A 546 19.70 19.17 8.81
N MET A 547 20.78 18.55 8.35
CA MET A 547 21.37 17.36 8.97
C MET A 547 22.77 17.67 9.45
N TYR A 548 23.04 17.32 10.70
CA TYR A 548 24.35 17.42 11.33
C TYR A 548 24.84 16.05 11.78
N ASN A 549 26.00 15.65 11.27
CA ASN A 549 26.67 14.39 11.63
C ASN A 549 28.07 14.68 12.12
N ASN A 550 28.41 14.20 13.31
CA ASN A 550 29.76 14.35 13.85
C ASN A 550 30.16 13.15 14.70
N THR A 551 31.40 12.73 14.54
CA THR A 551 32.01 11.66 15.34
C THR A 551 33.24 12.19 16.07
N PHE A 552 33.24 12.14 17.41
CA PHE A 552 34.36 12.62 18.24
C PHE A 552 34.55 11.72 19.47
N LYS A 553 35.78 11.30 19.73
CA LYS A 553 36.13 10.48 20.91
C LYS A 553 35.20 9.31 21.23
N GLY A 554 34.77 8.57 20.21
CA GLY A 554 33.82 7.47 20.37
C GLY A 554 32.34 7.88 20.44
N HIS A 555 32.01 9.17 20.50
CA HIS A 555 30.66 9.68 20.39
C HIS A 555 30.31 9.89 18.91
N ASN A 556 29.21 9.33 18.46
CA ASN A 556 28.65 9.58 17.14
C ASN A 556 27.26 10.23 17.34
N LEU A 557 27.06 11.40 16.76
CA LEU A 557 25.84 12.20 16.90
C LEU A 557 25.29 12.56 15.52
N ASN A 558 24.06 12.14 15.24
CA ASN A 558 23.31 12.50 14.05
C ASN A 558 22.07 13.29 14.48
N ILE A 559 21.92 14.53 14.03
CA ILE A 559 20.75 15.36 14.27
C ILE A 559 20.13 15.74 12.93
N CYS A 560 18.81 15.65 12.81
CA CYS A 560 18.07 16.13 11.65
C CYS A 560 16.93 17.02 12.11
N LEU A 561 16.94 18.28 11.66
CA LEU A 561 15.83 19.22 11.78
C LEU A 561 15.17 19.32 10.39
N SER A 562 13.87 19.04 10.31
CA SER A 562 13.15 19.05 9.04
C SER A 562 11.80 19.75 9.16
N SER A 563 11.38 20.39 8.10
CA SER A 563 10.01 20.88 7.93
C SER A 563 9.46 20.34 6.63
N ASN A 564 8.18 19.97 6.61
CA ASN A 564 7.50 19.52 5.41
C ASN A 564 6.10 20.14 5.27
N MET A 565 5.67 20.26 4.03
CA MET A 565 4.32 20.67 3.67
C MET A 565 3.77 19.77 2.56
N ARG A 566 2.48 19.50 2.63
CA ARG A 566 1.75 18.77 1.59
C ARG A 566 0.41 19.43 1.34
N GLN A 567 0.05 19.60 0.08
CA GLN A 567 -1.27 20.01 -0.34
C GLN A 567 -1.80 19.00 -1.35
N THR A 568 -3.01 18.51 -1.12
CA THR A 568 -3.74 17.67 -2.07
C THR A 568 -5.02 18.39 -2.47
N GLN A 569 -5.22 18.56 -3.77
CA GLN A 569 -6.46 19.07 -4.35
C GLN A 569 -7.05 17.99 -5.25
N SER A 570 -8.33 17.69 -5.09
CA SER A 570 -9.06 16.70 -5.87
C SER A 570 -10.40 17.29 -6.31
N THR A 571 -10.62 17.33 -7.61
CA THR A 571 -11.91 17.71 -8.20
C THR A 571 -12.46 16.49 -8.92
N ALA A 572 -13.68 16.06 -8.55
CA ALA A 572 -14.34 14.92 -9.18
C ALA A 572 -15.71 15.34 -9.72
N SER A 573 -16.14 14.68 -10.79
CA SER A 573 -17.49 14.81 -11.34
C SER A 573 -18.01 13.47 -11.82
N GLU A 574 -19.30 13.22 -11.63
CA GLU A 574 -20.01 12.03 -12.07
C GLU A 574 -21.34 12.41 -12.69
N THR A 575 -21.63 11.83 -13.85
CA THR A 575 -22.92 11.98 -14.53
C THR A 575 -23.46 10.62 -14.91
N ARG A 576 -24.74 10.39 -14.65
CA ARG A 576 -25.44 9.16 -14.98
C ARG A 576 -26.45 9.40 -16.06
N TYR A 577 -26.53 8.46 -16.99
CA TYR A 577 -27.43 8.49 -18.14
C TYR A 577 -28.21 7.18 -18.16
N ARG A 578 -29.46 7.23 -18.69
CA ARG A 578 -30.25 6.04 -18.91
C ARG A 578 -31.11 6.14 -20.17
N GLY A 579 -31.63 4.97 -20.60
CA GLY A 579 -32.47 4.87 -21.79
C GLY A 579 -31.68 4.84 -23.07
N PHE A 580 -30.91 3.80 -23.29
CA PHE A 580 -30.10 3.61 -24.49
C PHE A 580 -30.82 2.72 -25.51
N PRO A 581 -30.61 2.96 -26.84
CA PRO A 581 -31.27 2.14 -27.89
C PRO A 581 -30.68 0.73 -28.02
N GLY A 582 -29.50 0.46 -27.46
CA GLY A 582 -28.79 -0.82 -27.53
C GLY A 582 -27.75 -0.94 -28.64
N GLY A 583 -27.08 -2.09 -28.71
CA GLY A 583 -26.00 -2.34 -29.64
C GLY A 583 -24.78 -1.47 -29.37
N ASP A 584 -24.13 -0.95 -30.40
CA ASP A 584 -22.91 -0.12 -30.30
C ASP A 584 -23.21 1.37 -30.01
N LEU A 585 -24.47 1.74 -29.78
CA LEU A 585 -24.88 3.12 -29.50
C LEU A 585 -24.69 3.47 -28.03
N VAL A 586 -23.44 3.42 -27.55
CA VAL A 586 -23.04 3.58 -26.16
C VAL A 586 -22.66 5.02 -25.79
N SER A 587 -22.66 5.96 -26.74
CA SER A 587 -22.36 7.37 -26.43
C SER A 587 -23.49 7.98 -25.59
N SER A 588 -23.12 8.79 -24.60
CA SER A 588 -24.07 9.55 -23.76
C SER A 588 -25.09 10.39 -24.57
N ASN A 589 -24.73 10.78 -25.80
CA ASN A 589 -25.65 11.49 -26.72
C ASN A 589 -26.87 10.66 -27.15
N TYR A 590 -26.83 9.33 -27.05
CA TYR A 590 -27.95 8.45 -27.38
C TYR A 590 -28.83 8.11 -26.19
N ALA A 591 -28.49 8.57 -24.99
CA ALA A 591 -29.30 8.39 -23.80
C ALA A 591 -30.63 9.18 -23.92
N ALA A 592 -31.70 8.58 -23.44
CA ALA A 592 -32.99 9.25 -23.39
C ALA A 592 -32.99 10.41 -22.36
N GLU A 593 -32.25 10.26 -21.27
CA GLU A 593 -32.19 11.27 -20.21
C GLU A 593 -30.90 11.18 -19.36
N VAL A 594 -30.59 12.30 -18.71
CA VAL A 594 -29.64 12.32 -17.59
C VAL A 594 -30.36 11.83 -16.34
N TYR A 595 -29.86 10.76 -15.74
CA TYR A 595 -30.50 10.14 -14.59
C TYR A 595 -29.96 10.71 -13.27
N GLY A 596 -30.83 11.45 -12.60
CA GLY A 596 -30.47 12.18 -11.40
C GLY A 596 -29.66 13.45 -11.71
N LYS A 597 -29.29 14.16 -10.65
CA LYS A 597 -28.47 15.35 -10.76
C LYS A 597 -26.99 14.99 -10.88
N PRO A 598 -26.26 15.52 -11.86
CA PRO A 598 -24.81 15.34 -11.91
C PRO A 598 -24.16 15.80 -10.61
N SER A 599 -23.24 15.00 -10.08
CA SER A 599 -22.51 15.31 -8.87
C SER A 599 -21.14 15.91 -9.20
N SER A 600 -20.68 16.85 -8.39
CA SER A 600 -19.30 17.32 -8.42
C SER A 600 -18.79 17.59 -7.02
N SER A 601 -17.49 17.39 -6.80
CA SER A 601 -16.82 17.70 -5.55
C SER A 601 -15.49 18.39 -5.82
N ASP A 602 -15.12 19.33 -4.96
CA ASP A 602 -13.80 19.98 -4.94
C ASP A 602 -13.28 19.96 -3.51
N ASN A 603 -12.19 19.21 -3.30
CA ASN A 603 -11.64 18.95 -2.00
C ASN A 603 -10.17 19.41 -1.95
N THR A 604 -9.82 20.15 -0.90
CA THR A 604 -8.42 20.55 -0.67
C THR A 604 -8.03 20.24 0.75
N THR A 605 -6.94 19.48 0.91
CA THR A 605 -6.31 19.20 2.20
C THR A 605 -4.91 19.76 2.26
N ARG A 606 -4.49 20.21 3.45
CA ARG A 606 -3.16 20.74 3.72
C ARG A 606 -2.62 20.16 5.01
N LEU A 607 -1.38 19.73 4.96
CA LEU A 607 -0.61 19.24 6.09
C LEU A 607 0.72 19.98 6.16
N VAL A 608 1.09 20.44 7.36
CA VAL A 608 2.39 21.05 7.64
C VAL A 608 2.99 20.38 8.86
N GLY A 609 4.28 20.06 8.82
CA GLY A 609 4.96 19.42 9.94
C GLY A 609 6.36 19.97 10.17
N ALA A 610 6.82 19.91 11.43
CA ALA A 610 8.19 20.14 11.81
C ALA A 610 8.70 18.96 12.64
N LEU A 611 9.93 18.51 12.36
CA LEU A 611 10.54 17.30 12.88
C LEU A 611 11.93 17.61 13.43
N LEU A 612 12.25 17.07 14.60
CA LEU A 612 13.60 16.97 15.13
C LEU A 612 13.89 15.51 15.47
N THR A 613 14.96 14.95 14.90
CA THR A 613 15.44 13.61 15.27
C THR A 613 16.88 13.69 15.71
N SER A 614 17.26 12.86 16.68
CA SER A 614 18.63 12.71 17.17
C SER A 614 18.91 11.23 17.36
N ASN A 615 19.97 10.73 16.71
CA ASN A 615 20.54 9.41 16.94
C ASN A 615 21.93 9.60 17.54
N TYR A 616 22.16 8.98 18.68
CA TYR A 616 23.41 9.07 19.43
C TYR A 616 23.95 7.68 19.73
N THR A 617 25.25 7.50 19.50
CA THR A 617 25.95 6.29 19.93
C THR A 617 27.25 6.61 20.64
N TYR A 618 27.57 5.83 21.65
CA TYR A 618 28.85 5.89 22.35
C TYR A 618 29.60 4.59 22.16
N ASN A 619 30.80 4.67 21.58
CA ASN A 619 31.68 3.53 21.20
C ASN A 619 30.95 2.47 20.35
N ASN A 620 29.86 2.79 19.69
CA ASN A 620 28.93 1.87 19.03
C ASN A 620 28.34 0.81 19.96
N ILE A 621 28.47 0.97 21.29
CA ILE A 621 27.94 0.07 22.32
C ILE A 621 26.57 0.56 22.78
N TYR A 622 26.50 1.79 23.27
CA TYR A 622 25.26 2.38 23.81
C TYR A 622 24.58 3.21 22.76
N LEU A 623 23.30 2.97 22.58
CA LEU A 623 22.46 3.60 21.55
C LEU A 623 21.33 4.36 22.17
N ALA A 624 21.04 5.55 21.63
CA ALA A 624 19.87 6.35 22.02
C ALA A 624 19.29 7.06 20.81
N ASP A 625 17.98 6.97 20.62
CA ASP A 625 17.20 7.68 19.60
C ASP A 625 16.16 8.56 20.26
N LEU A 626 16.03 9.79 19.78
CA LEU A 626 14.99 10.74 20.18
C LEU A 626 14.36 11.33 18.93
N THR A 627 13.03 11.36 18.89
CA THR A 627 12.26 12.00 17.82
C THR A 627 11.16 12.85 18.44
N GLY A 628 11.03 14.08 17.98
CA GLY A 628 9.93 14.98 18.28
C GLY A 628 9.39 15.59 17.00
N ARG A 629 8.07 15.57 16.83
CA ARG A 629 7.38 16.10 15.65
C ARG A 629 6.10 16.82 16.05
N ILE A 630 5.81 17.91 15.38
CA ILE A 630 4.54 18.61 15.45
C ILE A 630 3.90 18.66 14.07
N ASP A 631 2.64 18.26 13.96
CA ASP A 631 1.86 18.31 12.72
C ASP A 631 0.60 19.16 12.89
N GLY A 632 0.25 19.89 11.82
CA GLY A 632 -1.01 20.61 11.68
C GLY A 632 -1.71 20.21 10.39
N SER A 633 -3.00 19.85 10.48
CA SER A 633 -3.83 19.46 9.32
C SER A 633 -5.10 20.31 9.22
N SER A 634 -5.47 20.63 7.98
CA SER A 634 -6.73 21.34 7.68
C SER A 634 -7.99 20.49 7.86
N GLU A 635 -7.84 19.17 8.04
CA GLU A 635 -8.96 18.24 8.20
C GLU A 635 -9.61 18.34 9.59
N PHE A 636 -8.85 18.75 10.60
CA PHE A 636 -9.32 18.87 11.97
C PHE A 636 -10.02 20.20 12.27
N GLY A 637 -10.79 20.19 13.35
CA GLY A 637 -11.42 21.38 13.91
C GLY A 637 -10.40 22.46 14.28
N SER A 638 -10.84 23.72 14.36
CA SER A 638 -9.98 24.90 14.58
C SER A 638 -9.08 24.75 15.80
N ASP A 639 -9.58 24.12 16.87
CA ASP A 639 -8.94 24.06 18.18
C ASP A 639 -8.02 22.86 18.35
N LYS A 640 -8.10 21.88 17.46
CA LYS A 640 -7.36 20.60 17.54
C LYS A 640 -6.52 20.29 16.30
N ARG A 641 -6.21 21.30 15.49
CA ARG A 641 -5.45 21.14 14.25
C ARG A 641 -4.03 20.66 14.46
N TRP A 642 -3.41 21.04 15.57
CA TRP A 642 -2.02 20.74 15.89
C TRP A 642 -1.92 19.58 16.87
N SER A 643 -1.01 18.65 16.61
CA SER A 643 -0.68 17.55 17.51
C SER A 643 0.82 17.30 17.56
N MET A 644 1.30 16.89 18.72
CA MET A 644 2.70 16.53 18.95
C MET A 644 2.84 15.01 19.01
N PHE A 645 3.84 14.49 18.32
CA PHE A 645 4.23 13.09 18.27
C PHE A 645 5.68 12.97 18.71
N TRP A 646 6.04 11.87 19.34
CA TRP A 646 7.39 11.68 19.83
C TRP A 646 7.74 10.23 20.00
N SER A 647 9.04 9.93 20.02
CA SER A 647 9.54 8.62 20.39
C SER A 647 10.90 8.72 21.06
N THR A 648 11.19 7.73 21.89
CA THR A 648 12.49 7.50 22.47
C THR A 648 12.86 6.03 22.31
N GLY A 649 14.12 5.79 22.03
CA GLY A 649 14.68 4.46 21.91
C GLY A 649 16.01 4.35 22.63
N ALA A 650 16.27 3.19 23.20
CA ALA A 650 17.55 2.86 23.80
C ALA A 650 17.99 1.46 23.38
N GLY A 651 19.29 1.26 23.25
CA GLY A 651 19.82 -0.03 22.87
C GLY A 651 21.26 -0.24 23.32
N ILE A 652 21.68 -1.50 23.26
CA ILE A 652 23.03 -1.89 23.61
C ILE A 652 23.53 -2.97 22.63
N ASN A 653 24.72 -2.74 22.06
CA ASN A 653 25.45 -3.66 21.21
C ASN A 653 26.49 -4.39 22.04
N ILE A 654 26.15 -5.57 22.55
CA ILE A 654 27.03 -6.34 23.44
C ILE A 654 28.25 -6.85 22.70
N HIS A 655 28.10 -7.18 21.40
CA HIS A 655 29.21 -7.69 20.56
C HIS A 655 30.33 -6.66 20.37
N ASN A 656 30.13 -5.38 20.62
CA ASN A 656 31.13 -4.33 20.52
C ASN A 656 31.97 -4.11 21.81
N TYR A 657 31.66 -4.83 22.90
CA TYR A 657 32.52 -4.83 24.05
C TYR A 657 33.86 -5.58 23.79
N ASP A 658 34.96 -5.14 24.37
CA ASP A 658 36.27 -5.69 24.13
C ASP A 658 36.36 -7.21 24.46
N PHE A 659 35.63 -7.68 25.49
CA PHE A 659 35.56 -9.08 25.82
C PHE A 659 34.78 -9.94 24.81
N MET A 660 33.99 -9.34 23.96
CA MET A 660 33.21 -10.04 22.92
C MET A 660 33.86 -9.97 21.53
N LYS A 661 34.75 -9.02 21.27
CA LYS A 661 35.37 -8.80 19.95
C LYS A 661 36.20 -9.99 19.45
N SER A 662 36.71 -10.82 20.37
CA SER A 662 37.43 -12.04 20.03
C SER A 662 36.56 -13.28 19.93
N ASN A 663 35.25 -13.15 20.11
CA ASN A 663 34.31 -14.26 20.10
C ASN A 663 33.83 -14.52 18.66
N GLU A 664 34.27 -15.63 18.09
CA GLU A 664 33.89 -16.04 16.73
C GLU A 664 32.44 -16.52 16.61
N LEU A 665 31.74 -16.77 17.73
CA LEU A 665 30.38 -17.26 17.74
C LEU A 665 29.40 -16.13 17.47
N PHE A 666 29.53 -14.98 18.16
CA PHE A 666 28.61 -13.86 18.06
C PHE A 666 29.17 -12.74 17.18
N SER A 667 28.71 -12.64 15.96
CA SER A 667 28.98 -11.50 15.08
C SER A 667 28.10 -10.29 15.41
N MET A 668 26.90 -10.53 15.95
CA MET A 668 25.97 -9.51 16.40
C MET A 668 25.24 -9.97 17.66
N LEU A 669 25.12 -9.09 18.65
CA LEU A 669 24.26 -9.29 19.82
C LEU A 669 23.79 -7.93 20.27
N LYS A 670 22.54 -7.58 19.92
CA LYS A 670 21.92 -6.28 20.15
C LYS A 670 20.61 -6.43 20.89
N PHE A 671 20.43 -5.63 21.92
CA PHE A 671 19.16 -5.45 22.62
C PHE A 671 18.67 -4.03 22.39
N ARG A 672 17.36 -3.87 22.21
CA ARG A 672 16.74 -2.58 22.00
C ARG A 672 15.35 -2.50 22.64
N VAL A 673 14.99 -1.29 23.04
CA VAL A 673 13.65 -0.96 23.50
C VAL A 673 13.28 0.41 22.92
N SER A 674 12.05 0.56 22.47
CA SER A 674 11.52 1.83 21.99
C SER A 674 10.12 2.09 22.56
N TYR A 675 9.82 3.35 22.84
CA TYR A 675 8.51 3.79 23.26
C TYR A 675 8.17 5.12 22.61
N GLY A 676 6.92 5.28 22.16
CA GLY A 676 6.53 6.54 21.56
C GLY A 676 5.06 6.63 21.18
N LEU A 677 4.72 7.77 20.65
CA LEU A 677 3.40 8.20 20.26
C LEU A 677 3.39 8.56 18.78
N THR A 678 2.51 7.92 18.02
CA THR A 678 2.19 8.25 16.62
C THR A 678 0.69 8.53 16.49
N GLY A 679 0.27 9.10 15.37
CA GLY A 679 -1.13 9.42 15.12
C GLY A 679 -1.63 8.93 13.77
N LYS A 680 -2.96 9.00 13.61
CA LYS A 680 -3.61 8.87 12.32
C LYS A 680 -4.89 9.69 12.23
N THR A 681 -5.32 9.94 10.99
CA THR A 681 -6.66 10.43 10.64
C THR A 681 -7.53 9.24 10.21
N ASN A 682 -8.78 9.24 10.60
CA ASN A 682 -9.72 8.16 10.25
C ASN A 682 -11.15 8.69 10.14
N PHE A 683 -11.36 9.70 9.30
CA PHE A 683 -12.69 10.26 9.08
C PHE A 683 -12.76 10.97 7.73
N SER A 684 -13.98 11.11 7.24
CA SER A 684 -14.28 11.81 5.99
C SER A 684 -13.91 13.30 6.10
N LEU A 685 -13.46 13.87 5.01
CA LEU A 685 -13.21 15.32 4.90
C LEU A 685 -14.41 16.11 5.43
N TYR A 686 -14.11 17.22 6.13
CA TYR A 686 -15.11 18.14 6.70
C TYR A 686 -15.94 17.60 7.88
N SER A 687 -15.69 16.39 8.40
CA SER A 687 -16.40 15.85 9.58
C SER A 687 -16.25 16.73 10.84
N ALA A 688 -15.24 17.58 10.88
CA ALA A 688 -15.05 18.55 11.96
C ALA A 688 -15.81 19.86 11.75
N LYS A 689 -16.54 20.04 10.65
CA LYS A 689 -17.22 21.29 10.27
C LYS A 689 -18.69 21.04 9.94
N ASP A 690 -19.52 22.00 10.29
CA ASP A 690 -20.89 22.01 9.82
C ASP A 690 -20.94 22.17 8.32
N MET A 691 -21.70 21.32 7.64
CA MET A 691 -21.93 21.40 6.21
C MET A 691 -23.37 21.76 5.92
N TYR A 692 -23.54 22.67 4.99
CA TYR A 692 -24.85 23.15 4.57
C TYR A 692 -25.15 22.70 3.15
N GLN A 693 -26.40 22.28 2.92
CA GLN A 693 -26.89 21.95 1.59
C GLN A 693 -27.88 22.99 1.11
N LEU A 694 -27.67 23.45 -0.12
CA LEU A 694 -28.59 24.34 -0.81
C LEU A 694 -29.73 23.50 -1.38
N GLN A 695 -30.99 23.87 -1.07
CA GLN A 695 -32.17 23.27 -1.66
C GLN A 695 -32.50 23.95 -2.99
N THR A 696 -32.08 23.36 -4.09
CA THR A 696 -32.30 23.90 -5.43
C THR A 696 -33.74 23.72 -5.94
N ASP A 697 -34.48 22.79 -5.35
CA ASP A 697 -35.87 22.47 -5.71
C ASP A 697 -36.89 23.21 -4.83
N SER A 698 -36.40 23.92 -3.81
CA SER A 698 -37.21 24.72 -2.89
C SER A 698 -36.61 26.10 -2.71
N TRP A 699 -37.33 27.15 -3.03
CA TRP A 699 -36.82 28.51 -2.91
C TRP A 699 -37.87 29.45 -2.27
N TYR A 700 -37.37 30.41 -1.55
CA TYR A 700 -38.13 31.46 -0.97
C TYR A 700 -38.13 32.71 -1.89
N PRO A 701 -39.03 33.67 -1.72
CA PRO A 701 -38.95 34.93 -2.48
C PRO A 701 -37.61 35.67 -2.36
N THR A 702 -36.86 35.41 -1.28
CA THR A 702 -35.55 36.00 -0.97
C THR A 702 -34.37 35.17 -1.45
N GLY A 703 -34.57 33.96 -2.00
CA GLY A 703 -33.50 33.06 -2.50
C GLY A 703 -33.75 31.61 -2.17
N TYR A 704 -32.71 30.79 -2.41
CA TYR A 704 -32.76 29.36 -2.13
C TYR A 704 -32.72 29.03 -0.64
N GLY A 705 -33.45 27.99 -0.24
CA GLY A 705 -33.39 27.46 1.08
C GLY A 705 -32.03 26.75 1.34
N VAL A 706 -31.52 26.91 2.55
CA VAL A 706 -30.29 26.22 3.01
C VAL A 706 -30.62 25.49 4.29
N PHE A 707 -30.21 24.22 4.39
CA PHE A 707 -30.31 23.47 5.64
C PHE A 707 -28.99 22.86 6.04
N LEU A 708 -28.81 22.64 7.33
CA LEU A 708 -27.65 21.95 7.87
C LEU A 708 -27.71 20.48 7.44
N TYR A 709 -26.79 20.08 6.57
CA TYR A 709 -26.73 18.72 6.01
C TYR A 709 -25.95 17.76 6.92
N GLN A 710 -24.86 18.24 7.51
CA GLN A 710 -24.02 17.49 8.42
C GLN A 710 -23.61 18.37 9.60
N MET A 711 -23.78 17.82 10.80
CA MET A 711 -23.29 18.44 12.03
C MET A 711 -21.83 18.06 12.23
N GLY A 712 -20.94 19.07 12.29
CA GLY A 712 -19.52 18.88 12.50
C GLY A 712 -19.15 18.83 13.98
N ASN A 713 -18.01 18.21 14.28
CA ASN A 713 -17.41 18.21 15.62
C ASN A 713 -16.12 19.04 15.64
N PRO A 714 -16.15 20.31 16.08
CA PRO A 714 -14.93 21.15 16.12
C PRO A 714 -13.87 20.66 17.10
N ASN A 715 -14.23 19.79 18.04
CA ASN A 715 -13.32 19.18 19.03
C ASN A 715 -12.69 17.88 18.52
N LEU A 716 -13.00 17.47 17.30
CA LEU A 716 -12.44 16.26 16.73
C LEU A 716 -10.91 16.35 16.68
N LYS A 717 -10.24 15.38 17.28
CA LYS A 717 -8.78 15.31 17.44
C LYS A 717 -8.20 14.05 16.82
N TRP A 718 -6.88 14.02 16.73
CA TRP A 718 -6.11 12.91 16.19
C TRP A 718 -6.36 11.63 16.99
N GLU A 719 -6.50 10.49 16.30
CA GLU A 719 -6.32 9.19 16.93
C GLU A 719 -4.85 9.02 17.31
N ARG A 720 -4.59 8.52 18.49
CA ARG A 720 -3.25 8.40 19.07
C ARG A 720 -2.89 6.96 19.33
N LYS A 721 -1.71 6.53 18.86
CA LYS A 721 -1.20 5.17 19.08
C LYS A 721 0.09 5.22 19.88
N TYR A 722 0.07 4.65 21.05
CA TYR A 722 1.26 4.38 21.87
C TYR A 722 1.81 3.01 21.51
N THR A 723 3.10 2.93 21.24
CA THR A 723 3.80 1.69 20.89
C THR A 723 4.99 1.49 21.82
N LEU A 724 5.04 0.34 22.49
CA LEU A 724 6.20 -0.15 23.21
C LEU A 724 6.72 -1.39 22.47
N ASP A 725 8.00 -1.39 22.07
CA ASP A 725 8.63 -2.47 21.29
C ASP A 725 9.93 -2.88 21.98
N TYR A 726 10.13 -4.18 22.14
CA TYR A 726 11.37 -4.81 22.62
C TYR A 726 11.96 -5.66 21.51
N GLY A 727 13.25 -5.59 21.29
CA GLY A 727 13.90 -6.37 20.25
C GLY A 727 15.25 -6.94 20.66
N VAL A 728 15.54 -8.12 20.12
CA VAL A 728 16.84 -8.79 20.21
C VAL A 728 17.27 -9.19 18.81
N GLU A 729 18.50 -8.88 18.46
CA GLU A 729 19.12 -9.30 17.21
C GLU A 729 20.39 -10.06 17.49
N ILE A 730 20.51 -11.26 16.91
CA ILE A 730 21.62 -12.19 17.14
C ILE A 730 22.19 -12.62 15.79
N GLY A 731 23.45 -12.33 15.54
CA GLY A 731 24.24 -12.85 14.42
C GLY A 731 25.22 -13.87 14.94
N LEU A 732 25.28 -15.03 14.29
CA LEU A 732 26.18 -16.11 14.65
C LEU A 732 27.09 -16.48 13.48
N TRP A 733 28.35 -16.83 13.79
CA TRP A 733 29.37 -17.30 12.82
C TRP A 733 29.50 -16.37 11.61
N TYR A 734 29.79 -15.08 11.87
CA TYR A 734 29.92 -14.04 10.82
C TYR A 734 28.61 -13.89 10.00
N ASP A 735 27.48 -13.82 10.70
CA ASP A 735 26.12 -13.66 10.14
C ASP A 735 25.67 -14.81 9.22
N LYS A 736 26.30 -16.00 9.34
CA LYS A 736 25.75 -17.19 8.68
C LYS A 736 24.38 -17.55 9.19
N ILE A 737 24.11 -17.30 10.47
CA ILE A 737 22.77 -17.37 11.07
C ILE A 737 22.46 -16.02 11.69
N TYR A 738 21.38 -15.42 11.25
CA TYR A 738 20.83 -14.19 11.79
C TYR A 738 19.43 -14.46 12.34
N LEU A 739 19.22 -14.13 13.60
CA LEU A 739 17.93 -14.24 14.29
C LEU A 739 17.53 -12.85 14.80
N LYS A 740 16.32 -12.44 14.48
CA LYS A 740 15.68 -11.25 15.03
C LYS A 740 14.39 -11.62 15.71
N ALA A 741 14.23 -11.22 16.97
CA ALA A 741 13.02 -11.41 17.75
C ALA A 741 12.52 -10.06 18.27
N SER A 742 11.22 -9.83 18.19
CA SER A 742 10.60 -8.64 18.79
C SER A 742 9.26 -8.97 19.42
N ALA A 743 8.92 -8.20 20.47
CA ALA A 743 7.64 -8.22 21.13
C ALA A 743 7.12 -6.80 21.29
N TYR A 744 5.80 -6.60 21.10
CA TYR A 744 5.21 -5.28 21.14
C TYR A 744 3.88 -5.23 21.89
N ASP A 745 3.61 -4.05 22.49
CA ASP A 745 2.33 -3.63 23.05
C ASP A 745 1.95 -2.30 22.40
N GLU A 746 0.89 -2.30 21.60
CA GLU A 746 0.37 -1.14 20.89
C GLU A 746 -1.02 -0.80 21.40
N ARG A 747 -1.27 0.46 21.76
CA ARG A 747 -2.56 0.95 22.24
C ARG A 747 -3.01 2.15 21.45
N THR A 748 -4.08 1.98 20.68
CA THR A 748 -4.74 3.08 19.97
C THR A 748 -5.87 3.61 20.84
N ILE A 749 -5.86 4.90 21.09
CA ILE A 749 -6.86 5.61 21.90
C ILE A 749 -7.44 6.76 21.09
N ASP A 750 -8.54 7.31 21.57
CA ASP A 750 -9.26 8.40 20.90
C ASP A 750 -9.75 7.98 19.49
N LEU A 751 -10.18 6.72 19.34
CA LEU A 751 -10.71 6.22 18.07
C LEU A 751 -11.90 7.08 17.62
N ILE A 752 -11.91 7.47 16.35
CA ILE A 752 -13.00 8.24 15.77
C ILE A 752 -14.10 7.29 15.32
N THR A 753 -15.25 7.41 15.94
CA THR A 753 -16.43 6.58 15.67
C THR A 753 -17.68 7.44 15.56
N ASP A 754 -18.75 6.88 14.98
CA ASP A 754 -20.05 7.53 14.95
C ASP A 754 -20.70 7.49 16.35
N TYR A 755 -21.08 8.64 16.84
CA TYR A 755 -21.90 8.80 18.04
C TYR A 755 -23.35 9.03 17.65
N THR A 756 -24.23 8.11 18.07
CA THR A 756 -25.67 8.23 17.77
C THR A 756 -26.28 9.32 18.64
N ILE A 757 -26.99 10.23 18.02
CA ILE A 757 -27.70 11.33 18.70
C ILE A 757 -29.22 11.16 18.54
N PRO A 758 -30.04 11.76 19.42
CA PRO A 758 -31.49 11.69 19.31
C PRO A 758 -31.99 12.25 17.98
N SER A 759 -32.91 11.54 17.33
CA SER A 759 -33.49 11.96 16.02
C SER A 759 -34.18 13.32 16.09
N SER A 760 -34.55 13.80 17.29
CA SER A 760 -35.07 15.14 17.51
C SER A 760 -34.11 16.27 17.15
N THR A 761 -32.81 15.98 17.05
CA THR A 761 -31.80 16.93 16.57
C THR A 761 -31.78 17.10 15.05
N GLY A 762 -32.52 16.26 14.30
CA GLY A 762 -32.50 16.18 12.84
C GLY A 762 -31.37 15.33 12.27
N PHE A 763 -30.50 14.76 13.11
CA PHE A 763 -29.37 13.92 12.72
C PHE A 763 -29.42 12.57 13.40
N THR A 764 -28.79 11.57 12.78
CA THR A 764 -28.68 10.22 13.35
C THR A 764 -27.39 10.01 14.13
N SER A 765 -26.31 10.64 13.69
CA SER A 765 -24.99 10.50 14.33
C SER A 765 -24.09 11.69 13.98
N TYR A 766 -23.03 11.86 14.75
CA TYR A 766 -21.87 12.70 14.42
C TYR A 766 -20.57 12.02 14.85
N LYS A 767 -19.43 12.46 14.31
CA LYS A 767 -18.13 11.84 14.62
C LYS A 767 -17.60 12.33 15.97
N GLU A 768 -17.09 11.40 16.79
CA GLU A 768 -16.46 11.70 18.07
C GLU A 768 -15.29 10.75 18.37
N ASN A 769 -14.32 11.24 19.18
CA ASN A 769 -13.18 10.45 19.60
C ASN A 769 -13.56 9.58 20.81
N MET A 770 -13.88 8.32 20.56
CA MET A 770 -14.32 7.36 21.58
C MET A 770 -13.82 5.95 21.24
N GLY A 771 -13.34 5.28 22.24
CA GLY A 771 -12.90 3.88 22.11
C GLY A 771 -11.39 3.70 22.21
N LYS A 772 -11.01 2.47 22.56
CA LYS A 772 -9.61 2.05 22.72
C LYS A 772 -9.44 0.62 22.22
N VAL A 773 -8.36 0.41 21.46
CA VAL A 773 -7.97 -0.91 20.93
C VAL A 773 -6.52 -1.21 21.28
N LYS A 774 -6.23 -2.45 21.57
CA LYS A 774 -4.90 -2.96 21.91
C LYS A 774 -4.48 -4.05 20.94
N ASN A 775 -3.26 -3.97 20.44
CA ASN A 775 -2.57 -5.03 19.71
C ASN A 775 -1.33 -5.46 20.49
N THR A 776 -1.20 -6.75 20.78
CA THR A 776 0.01 -7.32 21.38
C THR A 776 0.50 -8.47 20.53
N GLY A 777 1.81 -8.56 20.33
CA GLY A 777 2.33 -9.60 19.48
C GLY A 777 3.80 -9.87 19.63
N VAL A 778 4.22 -10.92 18.94
CA VAL A 778 5.60 -11.35 18.81
C VAL A 778 5.92 -11.60 17.35
N GLU A 779 7.14 -11.24 16.94
CA GLU A 779 7.67 -11.44 15.61
C GLU A 779 9.03 -12.12 15.71
N LEU A 780 9.27 -13.12 14.85
CA LEU A 780 10.55 -13.82 14.73
C LEU A 780 10.95 -13.83 13.25
N GLU A 781 12.22 -13.59 12.98
CA GLU A 781 12.83 -13.68 11.66
C GLU A 781 14.12 -14.46 11.79
N LEU A 782 14.29 -15.48 10.96
CA LEU A 782 15.49 -16.31 10.88
C LEU A 782 16.00 -16.27 9.44
N ARG A 783 17.27 -15.93 9.28
CA ARG A 783 18.03 -16.10 8.02
C ARG A 783 19.22 -17.01 8.32
N ALA A 784 19.40 -18.07 7.55
CA ALA A 784 20.53 -18.97 7.69
C ALA A 784 21.16 -19.24 6.33
N ARG A 785 22.42 -18.85 6.18
CA ARG A 785 23.25 -19.16 5.02
C ARG A 785 23.97 -20.48 5.30
N LEU A 786 23.34 -21.58 4.88
CA LEU A 786 23.81 -22.94 5.18
C LEU A 786 25.08 -23.31 4.39
N TYR A 787 25.15 -22.84 3.14
CA TYR A 787 26.29 -23.07 2.26
C TYR A 787 26.45 -21.90 1.28
N SER A 788 27.66 -21.47 1.01
CA SER A 788 27.95 -20.44 0.02
C SER A 788 29.31 -20.64 -0.57
N ASP A 789 29.39 -20.87 -1.87
CA ASP A 789 30.61 -20.85 -2.66
C ASP A 789 30.41 -20.06 -3.97
N ARG A 790 31.38 -20.11 -4.89
CA ARG A 790 31.31 -19.39 -6.16
C ARG A 790 30.12 -19.80 -7.04
N ASN A 791 29.60 -21.04 -6.91
CA ASN A 791 28.62 -21.64 -7.81
C ASN A 791 27.27 -21.89 -7.13
N TRP A 792 27.26 -22.06 -5.79
CA TRP A 792 26.09 -22.48 -5.02
C TRP A 792 25.89 -21.59 -3.80
N LEU A 793 24.65 -21.17 -3.60
CA LEU A 793 24.18 -20.47 -2.42
C LEU A 793 22.94 -21.19 -1.88
N PHE A 794 23.04 -21.77 -0.67
CA PHE A 794 21.89 -22.31 0.07
C PHE A 794 21.56 -21.39 1.23
N GLN A 795 20.43 -20.75 1.14
CA GLN A 795 19.92 -19.85 2.16
C GLN A 795 18.53 -20.29 2.59
N LEU A 796 18.33 -20.41 3.91
CA LEU A 796 17.03 -20.64 4.53
C LEU A 796 16.52 -19.33 5.12
N TYR A 797 15.31 -18.96 4.78
CA TYR A 797 14.58 -17.85 5.37
C TYR A 797 13.32 -18.37 6.03
N GLY A 798 13.06 -17.97 7.27
CA GLY A 798 11.85 -18.29 8.00
C GLY A 798 11.38 -17.10 8.81
N SER A 799 10.07 -16.89 8.85
CA SER A 799 9.48 -15.81 9.62
C SER A 799 8.19 -16.27 10.31
N PHE A 800 7.92 -15.70 11.47
CA PHE A 800 6.73 -15.98 12.27
C PHE A 800 6.23 -14.69 12.91
N ALA A 801 4.92 -14.45 12.84
CA ALA A 801 4.28 -13.36 13.56
C ALA A 801 2.94 -13.82 14.17
N ARG A 802 2.72 -13.42 15.41
CA ARG A 802 1.43 -13.60 16.10
C ARG A 802 0.99 -12.26 16.66
N ASN A 803 -0.21 -11.83 16.31
CA ASN A 803 -0.87 -10.65 16.86
C ASN A 803 -2.17 -11.03 17.55
N LYS A 804 -2.44 -10.43 18.71
CA LYS A 804 -3.70 -10.48 19.41
C LYS A 804 -4.30 -9.08 19.46
N ASN A 805 -5.40 -8.88 18.75
CA ASN A 805 -6.19 -7.66 18.78
C ASN A 805 -7.25 -7.75 19.87
N THR A 806 -7.46 -6.68 20.63
CA THR A 806 -8.45 -6.64 21.73
C THR A 806 -9.05 -5.25 21.83
N ILE A 807 -10.36 -5.16 21.80
CA ILE A 807 -11.11 -3.95 22.11
C ILE A 807 -11.07 -3.72 23.61
N ILE A 808 -10.49 -2.61 24.06
CA ILE A 808 -10.43 -2.25 25.49
C ILE A 808 -11.69 -1.51 25.91
N GLU A 809 -12.16 -0.59 25.06
CA GLU A 809 -13.27 0.29 25.36
C GLU A 809 -14.01 0.65 24.06
N ILE A 810 -15.35 0.58 24.10
CA ILE A 810 -16.25 1.05 23.04
C ILE A 810 -17.06 2.25 23.51
N SER A 811 -17.57 3.03 22.56
CA SER A 811 -18.45 4.17 22.85
C SER A 811 -19.78 3.71 23.46
N GLN A 812 -20.44 4.59 24.22
CA GLN A 812 -21.78 4.31 24.75
C GLN A 812 -22.79 4.07 23.61
N ALA A 813 -22.68 4.83 22.52
CA ALA A 813 -23.51 4.62 21.33
C ALA A 813 -23.38 3.21 20.74
N MET A 814 -22.16 2.65 20.73
CA MET A 814 -21.92 1.28 20.26
C MET A 814 -22.52 0.25 21.24
N ARG A 815 -22.45 0.49 22.55
CA ARG A 815 -23.13 -0.36 23.56
C ARG A 815 -24.63 -0.34 23.34
N ASP A 816 -25.22 0.85 23.14
CA ASP A 816 -26.65 1.01 22.91
C ASP A 816 -27.08 0.40 21.56
N TYR A 817 -26.24 0.50 20.55
CA TYR A 817 -26.44 -0.19 19.28
C TYR A 817 -26.44 -1.72 19.44
N ASN A 818 -25.44 -2.28 20.11
CA ASN A 818 -25.38 -3.72 20.40
C ASN A 818 -26.63 -4.19 21.14
N LYS A 819 -27.08 -3.42 22.14
CA LYS A 819 -28.31 -3.73 22.91
C LYS A 819 -29.55 -3.72 22.00
N ARG A 820 -29.72 -2.71 21.15
CA ARG A 820 -30.86 -2.67 20.19
C ARG A 820 -30.86 -3.85 19.23
N VAL A 821 -29.69 -4.23 18.72
CA VAL A 821 -29.54 -5.41 17.87
C VAL A 821 -29.88 -6.69 18.63
N GLU A 822 -29.46 -6.81 19.88
CA GLU A 822 -29.83 -7.96 20.72
C GLU A 822 -31.34 -8.02 21.06
N GLU A 823 -31.95 -6.89 21.33
CA GLU A 823 -33.40 -6.77 21.55
C GLU A 823 -34.16 -7.13 20.27
N LEU A 824 -33.68 -6.69 19.08
CA LEU A 824 -34.27 -7.06 17.80
C LEU A 824 -34.31 -8.60 17.63
N PHE A 825 -33.19 -9.27 17.88
CA PHE A 825 -33.12 -10.72 17.72
C PHE A 825 -33.74 -11.50 18.89
N SER A 826 -33.95 -10.89 20.06
CA SER A 826 -34.65 -11.55 21.15
C SER A 826 -36.15 -11.77 20.88
N GLY A 827 -36.74 -10.93 20.03
CA GLY A 827 -38.10 -11.04 19.54
C GLY A 827 -38.28 -11.84 18.24
N TYR A 828 -37.25 -12.50 17.78
CA TYR A 828 -37.29 -13.26 16.53
C TYR A 828 -38.17 -14.51 16.69
N ASN A 829 -39.17 -14.61 15.83
CA ASN A 829 -39.99 -15.82 15.71
C ASN A 829 -39.84 -16.36 14.28
N PRO A 830 -39.19 -17.49 14.05
CA PRO A 830 -38.95 -18.05 12.73
C PRO A 830 -40.24 -18.38 11.97
N GLU A 831 -41.34 -18.68 12.69
CA GLU A 831 -42.62 -19.06 12.06
C GLU A 831 -43.40 -17.85 11.53
N SER A 832 -43.12 -16.64 11.99
CA SER A 832 -43.88 -15.43 11.67
C SER A 832 -43.09 -14.37 10.92
N SER A 833 -41.79 -14.56 10.68
CA SER A 833 -40.93 -13.46 10.24
C SER A 833 -40.50 -13.58 8.79
N SER A 834 -41.29 -12.99 7.88
CA SER A 834 -40.83 -12.60 6.54
C SER A 834 -40.04 -11.25 6.55
N ASP A 835 -39.73 -10.73 7.74
CA ASP A 835 -39.14 -9.40 7.88
C ASP A 835 -37.67 -9.37 7.43
N SER A 836 -37.39 -8.62 6.35
CA SER A 836 -36.04 -8.39 5.79
C SER A 836 -35.02 -7.84 6.83
N LYS A 837 -35.47 -7.34 7.98
CA LYS A 837 -34.60 -6.85 9.06
C LYS A 837 -33.74 -7.97 9.70
N TYR A 838 -34.24 -9.22 9.72
CA TYR A 838 -33.51 -10.37 10.26
C TYR A 838 -32.55 -10.98 9.26
N ALA A 839 -32.73 -10.72 7.98
CA ALA A 839 -31.83 -11.18 6.90
C ALA A 839 -30.60 -10.28 6.73
N LYS A 840 -30.49 -9.19 7.49
CA LYS A 840 -29.36 -8.27 7.41
C LYS A 840 -28.23 -8.69 8.37
N THR A 841 -27.00 -8.52 7.90
CA THR A 841 -25.83 -8.69 8.75
C THR A 841 -25.63 -7.45 9.62
N TYR A 842 -25.47 -7.64 10.92
CA TYR A 842 -25.20 -6.57 11.88
C TYR A 842 -23.81 -6.72 12.46
N LEU A 843 -23.01 -5.66 12.46
CA LEU A 843 -21.73 -5.64 13.16
C LEU A 843 -21.95 -5.39 14.65
N LYS A 844 -21.25 -6.18 15.46
CA LYS A 844 -21.21 -6.02 16.90
C LYS A 844 -19.77 -5.93 17.37
N TYR A 845 -19.49 -5.00 18.25
CA TYR A 845 -18.21 -4.85 18.91
C TYR A 845 -18.37 -4.94 20.41
N TYR A 846 -17.63 -5.85 21.06
CA TYR A 846 -17.66 -6.02 22.51
C TYR A 846 -16.27 -5.81 23.10
N GLU A 847 -16.21 -5.23 24.28
CA GLU A 847 -14.99 -5.14 25.07
C GLU A 847 -14.45 -6.54 25.39
N GLY A 848 -13.14 -6.70 25.24
CA GLY A 848 -12.47 -8.00 25.37
C GLY A 848 -12.43 -8.84 24.07
N ALA A 849 -13.28 -8.53 23.09
CA ALA A 849 -13.26 -9.20 21.78
C ALA A 849 -12.26 -8.55 20.81
N SER A 850 -12.03 -9.18 19.66
CA SER A 850 -11.26 -8.60 18.56
C SER A 850 -12.14 -7.76 17.65
N LEU A 851 -11.56 -6.78 16.97
CA LEU A 851 -12.21 -6.05 15.87
C LEU A 851 -12.65 -6.95 14.71
N THR A 852 -12.03 -8.12 14.58
CA THR A 852 -12.31 -9.10 13.53
C THR A 852 -13.20 -10.26 14.04
N SER A 853 -13.79 -10.14 15.23
CA SER A 853 -14.68 -11.18 15.78
C SER A 853 -15.95 -11.29 14.95
N ILE A 854 -16.29 -12.50 14.56
CA ILE A 854 -17.53 -12.84 13.87
C ILE A 854 -18.52 -13.40 14.92
N TYR A 855 -19.72 -12.89 14.91
CA TYR A 855 -20.79 -13.33 15.79
C TYR A 855 -21.88 -14.02 14.96
N GLY A 856 -22.24 -15.21 15.36
CA GLY A 856 -23.25 -16.02 14.69
C GLY A 856 -23.74 -17.15 15.58
N MET A 857 -24.71 -17.88 15.11
CA MET A 857 -25.15 -19.12 15.75
C MET A 857 -24.07 -20.18 15.57
N LYS A 858 -23.81 -20.96 16.63
CA LYS A 858 -22.84 -22.05 16.55
C LYS A 858 -23.50 -23.22 15.81
N SER A 859 -22.98 -23.51 14.61
CA SER A 859 -23.36 -24.69 13.88
C SER A 859 -22.77 -25.94 14.53
N LEU A 860 -23.59 -26.99 14.65
CA LEU A 860 -23.20 -28.33 15.10
C LEU A 860 -23.07 -29.32 13.95
N GLY A 861 -23.27 -28.86 12.72
CA GLY A 861 -23.21 -29.64 11.49
C GLY A 861 -24.58 -29.84 10.86
N ILE A 862 -24.67 -30.80 9.94
CA ILE A 862 -25.89 -31.10 9.18
C ILE A 862 -26.60 -32.31 9.80
N SER A 863 -27.91 -32.22 9.98
CA SER A 863 -28.75 -33.32 10.46
C SER A 863 -28.73 -34.44 9.41
N PRO A 864 -28.36 -35.68 9.77
CA PRO A 864 -28.38 -36.81 8.85
C PRO A 864 -29.81 -37.28 8.49
N THR A 865 -30.82 -36.81 9.24
CA THR A 865 -32.20 -37.22 9.06
C THR A 865 -32.99 -36.35 8.09
N ASN A 866 -32.70 -35.02 8.06
CA ASN A 866 -33.47 -34.08 7.26
C ASN A 866 -32.62 -33.11 6.44
N GLY A 867 -31.29 -33.27 6.46
CA GLY A 867 -30.37 -32.42 5.69
C GLY A 867 -30.29 -30.94 6.12
N LYS A 868 -30.96 -30.56 7.20
CA LYS A 868 -30.92 -29.19 7.74
C LYS A 868 -29.68 -28.97 8.61
N GLU A 869 -29.19 -27.73 8.64
CA GLU A 869 -28.12 -27.32 9.55
C GLU A 869 -28.65 -27.28 11.00
N ILE A 870 -27.85 -27.79 11.93
CA ILE A 870 -28.18 -27.86 13.34
C ILE A 870 -27.43 -26.78 14.08
N TYR A 871 -28.12 -25.99 14.89
CA TYR A 871 -27.54 -24.87 15.64
C TYR A 871 -27.68 -25.05 17.13
N LEU A 872 -26.74 -24.50 17.87
CA LEU A 872 -26.78 -24.40 19.31
C LEU A 872 -27.40 -23.07 19.73
N ARG A 873 -28.53 -23.10 20.43
CA ARG A 873 -29.16 -21.92 21.02
C ARG A 873 -28.41 -21.44 22.27
N ARG A 874 -28.62 -20.19 22.72
CA ARG A 874 -28.01 -19.62 23.93
C ARG A 874 -28.36 -20.38 25.21
N ASN A 875 -29.53 -20.98 25.30
CA ASN A 875 -29.98 -21.79 26.42
C ASN A 875 -29.39 -23.22 26.43
N GLY A 876 -28.59 -23.57 25.45
CA GLY A 876 -27.98 -24.89 25.29
C GLY A 876 -28.81 -25.89 24.46
N ASP A 877 -30.01 -25.53 24.05
CA ASP A 877 -30.84 -26.39 23.20
C ASP A 877 -30.31 -26.46 21.77
N VAL A 878 -30.56 -27.56 21.14
CA VAL A 878 -30.24 -27.82 19.71
C VAL A 878 -31.48 -27.56 18.86
N THR A 879 -31.31 -26.88 17.76
CA THR A 879 -32.40 -26.56 16.83
C THR A 879 -31.92 -26.67 15.39
N ASP A 880 -32.82 -26.99 14.50
CA ASP A 880 -32.63 -26.96 13.04
C ASP A 880 -33.43 -25.81 12.35
N VAL A 881 -33.92 -24.88 13.18
CA VAL A 881 -34.69 -23.71 12.75
C VAL A 881 -34.02 -22.43 13.19
#